data_0773005dca6809097825d407b1a176dd
#
_entry.id   0773005dca6809097825d407b1a176dd
#
_cell.length_a   1.000
_cell.length_b   1.000
_cell.length_c   1.000
_cell.angle_alpha   90.00
_cell.angle_beta   90.00
_cell.angle_gamma   90.00
#
_symmetry.space_group_name_H-M   'P 1'
#
loop_
_entity.id
_entity.type
_entity.pdbx_description
1 polymer ?
#
loop_
_entity_poly.entity_id
_entity_poly.type
_entity_poly.pdbx_seq_one_letter_code
_entity_poly.pdbx_strand_id
1 'polypeptide(L)'
;MKKLLTILFFAIAVAVQSQAREVYILNNDWKFYFKEENSSDEARYVRLPHTWNLDALTGDGSYRQTTANYERSLYIPAEWQGRRLFLRFYGVQSVADVFLGGRHIGEHRGGWTAFTFEITDAVRFGESNTLLVVVSNAFQNDVLPTSTSLNLYGGIYRDVELIATDRTAISPTYYGTDGILVQQKSVASERVEGAVGVMLTGKKDAPCTVAVDVVAPDGYVATSKSLRAKVDGKLLNIPFTVDNPELWSPSRPRLYTVEVAVGGDTVRVQTGFRRIEVTPEKKFTINDRRVFVHGVTLAHDRIPVGSALSDKNYDADLRLIDEMGANALRSMTAPHARRLYDECDRRGVVVWIDVPLTQAPFLSDVAYFDMARYKDNGRQQLREVIVQNYNHPSVAMWGIFSLLRGRSTEQIDYVREMNALAKKLDPSRPTVACSNQDGDINFITDLIVWQQSVGWDKGSVEDLSVWQNALSANWSHLAQAVCYGASGTHGRTASTSFKRGISSHRIPESWQTQFHEGYAARIDENLFWGVWLNTMFDFGSARYRTGVCNSGLVAFDHSTRKEVFYLYRTLWNKRTPTLHIVGKGRDVRLSRRQCLTVYSSGEQPRLTVNGDSVRVRAVGQGIFRTDTLDLCGRNTIRATAGNCADSMELTIGNYLKRRQ
;
A
#
# COMPACT_ATOMS: atom_id res chain seq x y z
N MET A 1 11.71 61.20 -62.96
CA MET A 1 12.40 60.00 -62.46
C MET A 1 12.19 59.93 -60.94
N LYS A 2 11.18 59.18 -60.52
CA LYS A 2 10.88 58.95 -59.08
C LYS A 2 11.51 57.62 -58.69
N LYS A 3 12.46 57.65 -57.75
CA LYS A 3 13.05 56.44 -57.17
C LYS A 3 12.09 55.94 -56.07
N LEU A 4 11.53 54.73 -56.29
CA LEU A 4 10.80 54.01 -55.27
C LEU A 4 11.83 53.30 -54.37
N LEU A 5 11.82 53.62 -53.07
CA LEU A 5 12.61 52.92 -52.04
C LEU A 5 11.71 51.84 -51.43
N THR A 6 11.96 50.58 -51.80
CA THR A 6 11.25 49.42 -51.19
C THR A 6 11.96 49.05 -49.92
N ILE A 7 11.35 49.27 -48.76
CA ILE A 7 11.84 48.81 -47.45
C ILE A 7 11.34 47.40 -47.22
N LEU A 8 12.29 46.44 -47.25
CA LEU A 8 12.03 45.00 -46.97
C LEU A 8 12.04 44.79 -45.47
N PHE A 9 10.86 44.63 -44.82
CA PHE A 9 10.75 44.19 -43.43
C PHE A 9 11.05 42.68 -43.33
N PHE A 10 12.25 42.34 -42.84
CA PHE A 10 12.55 40.97 -42.39
C PHE A 10 11.89 40.78 -41.04
N ALA A 11 10.73 40.12 -40.98
CA ALA A 11 10.19 39.56 -39.77
C ALA A 11 11.04 38.37 -39.37
N ILE A 12 11.97 38.53 -38.43
CA ILE A 12 12.66 37.41 -37.77
C ILE A 12 11.60 36.72 -36.91
N ALA A 13 10.99 35.65 -37.42
CA ALA A 13 10.25 34.70 -36.63
C ALA A 13 11.26 33.95 -35.76
N VAL A 14 11.42 34.38 -34.50
CA VAL A 14 12.10 33.58 -33.51
C VAL A 14 11.22 32.34 -33.28
N ALA A 15 11.57 31.26 -33.92
CA ALA A 15 10.99 29.95 -33.62
C ALA A 15 11.38 29.63 -32.18
N VAL A 16 10.46 29.83 -31.26
CA VAL A 16 10.62 29.35 -29.87
C VAL A 16 10.63 27.84 -29.96
N GLN A 17 11.82 27.27 -29.90
CA GLN A 17 12.01 25.83 -29.89
C GLN A 17 11.40 25.32 -28.59
N SER A 18 10.30 24.57 -28.71
CA SER A 18 9.64 23.92 -27.57
C SER A 18 10.59 22.90 -26.94
N GLN A 19 10.82 23.01 -25.63
CA GLN A 19 11.76 22.15 -24.91
C GLN A 19 10.99 21.02 -24.22
N ALA A 20 11.42 19.79 -24.44
CA ALA A 20 10.84 18.61 -23.79
C ALA A 20 10.93 18.71 -22.25
N ARG A 21 9.98 18.04 -21.56
CA ARG A 21 10.07 17.83 -20.13
C ARG A 21 11.32 17.04 -19.78
N GLU A 22 12.02 17.50 -18.77
CA GLU A 22 13.15 16.80 -18.16
C GLU A 22 12.87 16.52 -16.69
N VAL A 23 13.26 15.33 -16.25
CA VAL A 23 13.07 14.89 -14.85
C VAL A 23 14.39 14.37 -14.31
N TYR A 24 14.84 14.92 -13.20
CA TYR A 24 16.09 14.54 -12.54
C TYR A 24 15.80 14.03 -11.13
N ILE A 25 16.29 12.83 -10.83
CA ILE A 25 16.20 12.24 -9.49
C ILE A 25 17.23 12.89 -8.57
N LEU A 26 16.77 13.45 -7.47
CA LEU A 26 17.58 14.16 -6.49
C LEU A 26 17.89 13.34 -5.24
N ASN A 27 18.18 12.05 -5.36
CA ASN A 27 18.32 11.14 -4.22
C ASN A 27 19.71 11.17 -3.55
N ASN A 28 20.74 11.72 -4.20
CA ASN A 28 22.11 11.73 -3.69
C ASN A 28 22.46 13.06 -3.00
N ASP A 29 23.55 13.03 -2.23
CA ASP A 29 24.24 14.22 -1.69
C ASP A 29 23.38 15.09 -0.75
N TRP A 30 22.57 14.47 0.08
CA TRP A 30 21.83 15.16 1.11
C TRP A 30 22.62 15.21 2.42
N LYS A 31 22.94 16.41 2.92
CA LYS A 31 23.45 16.66 4.26
C LYS A 31 22.28 16.57 5.23
N PHE A 32 22.36 15.64 6.20
CA PHE A 32 21.33 15.38 7.20
C PHE A 32 21.84 15.71 8.60
N TYR A 33 21.03 16.42 9.41
CA TYR A 33 21.29 16.72 10.81
C TYR A 33 20.01 17.02 11.58
N PHE A 34 20.00 16.73 12.89
CA PHE A 34 18.87 17.06 13.75
C PHE A 34 18.87 18.53 14.13
N LYS A 35 17.67 19.14 14.24
CA LYS A 35 17.52 20.55 14.56
C LYS A 35 17.96 20.89 16.00
N GLU A 36 17.80 19.94 16.93
CA GLU A 36 18.11 20.12 18.35
C GLU A 36 19.61 20.16 18.64
N GLU A 37 20.43 19.59 17.79
CA GLU A 37 21.87 19.44 18.00
C GLU A 37 22.70 20.64 17.56
N ASN A 38 22.09 21.71 17.04
CA ASN A 38 22.65 23.01 16.65
C ASN A 38 24.07 23.01 16.03
N SER A 39 24.64 21.84 15.78
CA SER A 39 25.99 21.67 15.31
C SER A 39 26.00 21.06 13.90
N SER A 40 26.55 21.82 12.96
CA SER A 40 26.97 21.30 11.66
C SER A 40 27.98 20.15 11.80
N ASP A 41 28.54 19.93 12.97
CA ASP A 41 29.62 19.00 13.26
C ASP A 41 29.15 17.54 13.36
N GLU A 42 27.84 17.29 13.62
CA GLU A 42 27.24 15.95 13.59
C GLU A 42 26.49 15.65 12.28
N ALA A 43 26.55 16.54 11.32
CA ALA A 43 25.91 16.36 10.04
C ALA A 43 26.56 15.21 9.25
N ARG A 44 25.73 14.36 8.68
CA ARG A 44 26.15 13.26 7.81
C ARG A 44 25.54 13.34 6.42
N TYR A 45 26.21 12.80 5.43
CA TYR A 45 25.62 12.66 4.10
C TYR A 45 24.79 11.40 4.02
N VAL A 46 23.58 11.53 3.50
CA VAL A 46 22.64 10.42 3.30
C VAL A 46 22.17 10.37 1.85
N ARG A 47 21.72 9.19 1.45
CA ARG A 47 21.03 8.96 0.19
C ARG A 47 19.54 8.69 0.45
N LEU A 48 18.65 9.25 -0.36
CA LEU A 48 17.22 8.94 -0.34
C LEU A 48 16.95 7.63 -1.11
N PRO A 49 15.91 6.91 -0.72
CA PRO A 49 15.05 7.04 0.46
C PRO A 49 15.80 6.92 1.79
N HIS A 50 15.47 7.76 2.79
CA HIS A 50 16.14 7.76 4.09
C HIS A 50 15.14 7.96 5.24
N THR A 51 15.38 7.25 6.35
CA THR A 51 14.70 7.49 7.63
C THR A 51 15.70 7.44 8.78
N TRP A 52 15.50 8.27 9.80
CA TRP A 52 16.40 8.32 10.98
C TRP A 52 16.00 7.36 12.11
N ASN A 53 14.88 6.65 11.99
CA ASN A 53 14.40 5.74 13.03
C ASN A 53 14.85 4.28 12.82
N LEU A 54 15.93 4.03 12.08
CA LEU A 54 16.42 2.67 11.81
C LEU A 54 16.83 1.94 13.09
N ASP A 55 17.41 2.65 14.06
CA ASP A 55 17.90 2.08 15.31
C ASP A 55 16.76 1.55 16.20
N ALA A 56 15.55 2.11 16.07
CA ALA A 56 14.36 1.61 16.76
C ALA A 56 13.99 0.15 16.42
N LEU A 57 14.49 -0.35 15.29
CA LEU A 57 14.19 -1.71 14.79
C LEU A 57 15.22 -2.75 15.23
N THR A 58 16.43 -2.33 15.62
CA THR A 58 17.57 -3.23 15.78
C THR A 58 18.18 -3.25 17.19
N GLY A 59 17.80 -2.32 18.08
CA GLY A 59 18.51 -2.15 19.31
C GLY A 59 17.68 -1.79 20.53
N ASP A 60 17.95 -0.63 21.10
CA ASP A 60 17.41 -0.14 22.36
C ASP A 60 15.95 0.37 22.32
N GLY A 61 15.34 0.34 21.15
CA GLY A 61 13.93 0.72 20.97
C GLY A 61 13.68 2.24 20.97
N SER A 62 14.68 3.06 20.76
CA SER A 62 14.55 4.52 20.72
C SER A 62 13.84 4.99 19.44
N TYR A 63 12.51 4.94 19.45
CA TYR A 63 11.68 5.55 18.42
C TYR A 63 11.68 7.08 18.59
N ARG A 64 12.53 7.76 17.82
CA ARG A 64 12.73 9.21 17.92
C ARG A 64 11.67 9.96 17.10
N GLN A 65 10.85 10.76 17.80
CA GLN A 65 9.93 11.74 17.21
C GLN A 65 10.51 13.14 17.39
N THR A 66 10.95 13.76 16.30
CA THR A 66 11.70 15.02 16.33
C THR A 66 11.64 15.75 14.99
N THR A 67 12.42 16.82 14.87
CA THR A 67 12.60 17.60 13.63
C THR A 67 14.06 17.47 13.16
N ALA A 68 14.25 17.25 11.87
CA ALA A 68 15.55 17.15 11.23
C ALA A 68 15.61 17.95 9.93
N ASN A 69 16.83 18.30 9.52
CA ASN A 69 17.11 19.06 8.31
C ASN A 69 17.75 18.15 7.26
N TYR A 70 17.29 18.31 6.02
CA TYR A 70 17.90 17.77 4.83
C TYR A 70 18.30 18.92 3.92
N GLU A 71 19.58 19.07 3.68
CA GLU A 71 20.14 20.15 2.90
C GLU A 71 20.97 19.62 1.72
N ARG A 72 20.85 20.26 0.56
CA ARG A 72 21.69 19.97 -0.58
C ARG A 72 21.91 21.20 -1.45
N SER A 73 23.06 21.20 -2.17
CA SER A 73 23.31 22.15 -3.26
C SER A 73 22.57 21.69 -4.52
N LEU A 74 21.85 22.59 -5.16
CA LEU A 74 21.09 22.35 -6.38
C LEU A 74 21.56 23.34 -7.47
N TYR A 75 22.39 22.86 -8.38
CA TYR A 75 22.81 23.64 -9.54
C TYR A 75 21.67 23.70 -10.57
N ILE A 76 21.31 24.91 -11.01
CA ILE A 76 20.30 25.12 -12.06
C ILE A 76 21.00 25.69 -13.29
N PRO A 77 21.01 25.00 -14.45
CA PRO A 77 21.69 25.44 -15.65
C PRO A 77 21.17 26.79 -16.16
N ALA A 78 22.07 27.63 -16.67
CA ALA A 78 21.71 28.94 -17.22
C ALA A 78 20.77 28.83 -18.43
N GLU A 79 20.94 27.79 -19.24
CA GLU A 79 20.10 27.49 -20.42
C GLU A 79 18.65 27.14 -20.08
N TRP A 80 18.34 26.86 -18.82
CA TRP A 80 16.97 26.64 -18.35
C TRP A 80 16.22 27.96 -18.05
N GLN A 81 16.86 29.08 -18.23
CA GLN A 81 16.20 30.38 -18.08
C GLN A 81 14.98 30.49 -19.04
N GLY A 82 13.81 30.73 -18.44
CA GLY A 82 12.55 30.78 -19.17
C GLY A 82 11.76 29.47 -19.17
N ARG A 83 12.31 28.38 -18.64
CA ARG A 83 11.57 27.15 -18.29
C ARG A 83 10.86 27.31 -16.95
N ARG A 84 9.91 26.42 -16.65
CA ARG A 84 9.29 26.27 -15.33
C ARG A 84 9.91 25.09 -14.61
N LEU A 85 10.18 25.28 -13.34
CA LEU A 85 10.89 24.33 -12.49
C LEU A 85 10.05 23.93 -11.30
N PHE A 86 10.04 22.65 -11.00
CA PHE A 86 9.23 22.08 -9.91
C PHE A 86 10.06 21.07 -9.11
N LEU A 87 9.85 21.05 -7.79
CA LEU A 87 10.33 20.01 -6.90
C LEU A 87 9.16 19.12 -6.50
N ARG A 88 9.27 17.81 -6.78
CA ARG A 88 8.30 16.79 -6.36
C ARG A 88 8.91 15.89 -5.31
N PHE A 89 8.18 15.68 -4.23
CA PHE A 89 8.51 14.76 -3.15
C PHE A 89 7.47 13.64 -3.14
N TYR A 90 7.90 12.40 -3.19
CA TYR A 90 6.97 11.25 -3.23
C TYR A 90 6.52 10.76 -1.84
N GLY A 91 7.19 11.19 -0.77
CA GLY A 91 6.81 10.93 0.61
C GLY A 91 7.80 11.46 1.62
N VAL A 92 7.30 12.29 2.56
CA VAL A 92 8.06 12.90 3.65
C VAL A 92 7.22 12.82 4.93
N GLN A 93 7.76 12.19 5.95
CA GLN A 93 6.98 11.89 7.16
C GLN A 93 7.34 12.85 8.30
N SER A 94 6.40 13.63 8.85
CA SER A 94 4.96 13.76 8.55
C SER A 94 4.64 15.14 8.01
N VAL A 95 5.45 16.15 8.35
CA VAL A 95 5.35 17.55 7.92
C VAL A 95 6.67 17.94 7.27
N ALA A 96 6.58 18.61 6.15
CA ALA A 96 7.74 19.08 5.38
C ALA A 96 7.62 20.57 5.06
N ASP A 97 8.58 21.38 5.53
CA ASP A 97 8.78 22.74 5.10
C ASP A 97 9.95 22.82 4.11
N VAL A 98 9.73 23.39 2.94
CA VAL A 98 10.73 23.46 1.86
C VAL A 98 11.20 24.89 1.70
N PHE A 99 12.53 25.08 1.68
CA PHE A 99 13.20 26.37 1.48
C PHE A 99 14.20 26.28 0.33
N LEU A 100 14.29 27.33 -0.48
CA LEU A 100 15.28 27.45 -1.54
C LEU A 100 15.98 28.82 -1.46
N GLY A 101 17.31 28.81 -1.31
CA GLY A 101 18.08 30.04 -1.13
C GLY A 101 17.62 30.89 0.07
N GLY A 102 17.13 30.26 1.13
CA GLY A 102 16.57 30.90 2.32
C GLY A 102 15.10 31.35 2.20
N ARG A 103 14.52 31.32 0.99
CA ARG A 103 13.09 31.63 0.77
C ARG A 103 12.23 30.42 1.09
N HIS A 104 11.19 30.58 1.91
CA HIS A 104 10.17 29.54 2.12
C HIS A 104 9.36 29.33 0.84
N ILE A 105 9.31 28.10 0.35
CA ILE A 105 8.60 27.70 -0.87
C ILE A 105 7.21 27.19 -0.54
N GLY A 106 7.08 26.37 0.51
CA GLY A 106 5.81 25.84 0.95
C GLY A 106 5.94 24.77 2.03
N GLU A 107 4.79 24.43 2.64
CA GLU A 107 4.63 23.38 3.63
C GLU A 107 3.70 22.30 3.07
N HIS A 108 3.98 21.03 3.35
CA HIS A 108 3.05 19.91 3.16
C HIS A 108 2.84 19.15 4.48
N ARG A 109 1.58 18.83 4.77
CA ARG A 109 1.13 18.16 6.00
C ARG A 109 0.42 16.88 5.67
N GLY A 110 1.06 15.75 5.95
CA GLY A 110 0.63 14.40 5.61
C GLY A 110 1.81 13.60 5.05
N GLY A 111 2.12 12.47 5.69
CA GLY A 111 3.39 11.77 5.44
C GLY A 111 3.38 10.82 4.23
N TRP A 112 2.22 10.54 3.62
CA TRP A 112 2.07 9.34 2.79
C TRP A 112 1.86 9.61 1.30
N THR A 113 1.55 10.86 0.98
CA THR A 113 1.20 11.30 -0.38
C THR A 113 2.31 12.15 -0.97
N ALA A 114 2.36 12.19 -2.31
CA ALA A 114 3.29 13.05 -3.02
C ALA A 114 2.80 14.50 -3.02
N PHE A 115 3.75 15.44 -3.07
CA PHE A 115 3.46 16.85 -3.26
C PHE A 115 4.50 17.51 -4.16
N THR A 116 4.12 18.60 -4.80
CA THR A 116 4.98 19.31 -5.77
C THR A 116 4.88 20.80 -5.55
N PHE A 117 6.01 21.47 -5.45
CA PHE A 117 6.11 22.92 -5.40
C PHE A 117 6.77 23.48 -6.66
N GLU A 118 6.26 24.57 -7.19
CA GLU A 118 6.95 25.35 -8.21
C GLU A 118 8.04 26.21 -7.58
N ILE A 119 9.24 26.17 -8.16
CA ILE A 119 10.41 26.91 -7.66
C ILE A 119 10.94 27.92 -8.68
N THR A 120 10.28 28.11 -9.81
CA THR A 120 10.73 28.94 -10.95
C THR A 120 11.20 30.34 -10.53
N ASP A 121 10.41 31.01 -9.68
CA ASP A 121 10.70 32.40 -9.23
C ASP A 121 11.68 32.47 -8.04
N ALA A 122 12.14 31.32 -7.55
CA ALA A 122 13.03 31.24 -6.39
C ALA A 122 14.45 30.82 -6.76
N VAL A 123 14.66 30.30 -7.97
CA VAL A 123 15.98 29.83 -8.42
C VAL A 123 16.83 30.94 -8.99
N ARG A 124 18.15 30.79 -8.84
CA ARG A 124 19.18 31.52 -9.56
C ARG A 124 19.75 30.62 -10.63
N PHE A 125 19.55 31.02 -11.89
CA PHE A 125 20.04 30.27 -13.05
C PHE A 125 21.55 30.47 -13.25
N GLY A 126 22.25 29.42 -13.67
CA GLY A 126 23.71 29.40 -13.79
C GLY A 126 24.44 29.29 -12.45
N GLU A 127 23.74 29.09 -11.35
CA GLU A 127 24.28 29.06 -10.00
C GLU A 127 23.79 27.84 -9.21
N SER A 128 24.51 27.57 -8.12
CA SER A 128 24.06 26.63 -7.09
C SER A 128 23.09 27.32 -6.12
N ASN A 129 21.97 26.67 -5.88
CA ASN A 129 20.94 27.09 -4.94
C ASN A 129 20.93 26.14 -3.74
N THR A 130 20.86 26.65 -2.51
CA THR A 130 20.74 25.79 -1.33
C THR A 130 19.29 25.37 -1.16
N LEU A 131 19.00 24.09 -1.33
CA LEU A 131 17.72 23.48 -1.02
C LEU A 131 17.76 22.92 0.40
N LEU A 132 16.86 23.42 1.27
CA LEU A 132 16.67 22.93 2.64
C LEU A 132 15.25 22.41 2.80
N VAL A 133 15.13 21.20 3.33
CA VAL A 133 13.84 20.59 3.72
C VAL A 133 13.87 20.31 5.21
N VAL A 134 13.01 20.97 5.96
CA VAL A 134 12.81 20.74 7.39
C VAL A 134 11.71 19.72 7.55
N VAL A 135 12.04 18.56 8.14
CA VAL A 135 11.15 17.41 8.24
C VAL A 135 10.86 17.12 9.70
N SER A 136 9.58 16.96 10.05
CA SER A 136 9.15 16.60 11.40
C SER A 136 8.24 15.37 11.40
N ASN A 137 8.57 14.35 12.21
CA ASN A 137 7.67 13.25 12.58
C ASN A 137 7.14 13.38 14.02
N ALA A 138 7.33 14.53 14.65
CA ALA A 138 6.73 14.83 15.94
C ALA A 138 5.19 14.75 15.85
N PHE A 139 4.57 14.33 16.96
CA PHE A 139 3.12 14.23 17.00
C PHE A 139 2.45 15.57 16.66
N GLN A 140 1.49 15.53 15.76
CA GLN A 140 0.65 16.64 15.35
C GLN A 140 -0.81 16.26 15.58
N ASN A 141 -1.55 17.09 16.31
CA ASN A 141 -2.96 16.81 16.62
C ASN A 141 -3.91 17.13 15.46
N ASP A 142 -3.42 17.83 14.44
CA ASP A 142 -4.15 18.26 13.25
C ASP A 142 -3.68 17.57 11.95
N VAL A 143 -2.82 16.54 12.05
CA VAL A 143 -2.34 15.74 10.89
C VAL A 143 -2.69 14.27 11.07
N LEU A 144 -3.40 13.68 10.12
CA LEU A 144 -3.73 12.25 10.13
C LEU A 144 -2.48 11.40 9.81
N PRO A 145 -2.33 10.23 10.48
CA PRO A 145 -3.15 9.68 11.56
C PRO A 145 -2.73 10.25 12.93
N THR A 146 -3.66 10.61 13.77
CA THR A 146 -3.40 11.03 15.16
C THR A 146 -3.21 9.84 16.12
N SER A 147 -3.62 8.66 15.69
CA SER A 147 -3.39 7.39 16.41
C SER A 147 -3.23 6.25 15.41
N THR A 148 -2.17 5.47 15.56
CA THR A 148 -1.87 4.31 14.71
C THR A 148 -1.08 3.26 15.47
N SER A 149 -1.10 2.01 14.99
CA SER A 149 -0.19 0.96 15.45
C SER A 149 1.12 0.93 14.69
N LEU A 150 1.23 1.67 13.59
CA LEU A 150 2.46 1.79 12.81
C LEU A 150 3.44 2.77 13.45
N ASN A 151 4.73 2.55 13.26
CA ASN A 151 5.72 3.58 13.48
C ASN A 151 5.65 4.64 12.38
N LEU A 152 5.67 5.92 12.76
CA LEU A 152 5.78 7.03 11.83
C LEU A 152 7.26 7.38 11.69
N TYR A 153 7.95 6.64 10.83
CA TYR A 153 9.39 6.81 10.59
C TYR A 153 9.69 8.14 9.94
N GLY A 154 10.41 9.02 10.66
CA GLY A 154 10.75 10.35 10.16
C GLY A 154 11.76 10.32 9.03
N GLY A 155 11.62 11.21 8.05
CA GLY A 155 12.56 11.41 6.96
C GLY A 155 11.92 11.64 5.60
N ILE A 156 12.78 11.89 4.61
CA ILE A 156 12.43 11.85 3.19
C ILE A 156 12.59 10.39 2.75
N TYR A 157 11.52 9.61 2.92
CA TYR A 157 11.58 8.15 2.80
C TYR A 157 11.13 7.60 1.44
N ARG A 158 10.91 8.50 0.47
CA ARG A 158 10.70 8.21 -0.96
C ARG A 158 11.53 9.18 -1.81
N ASP A 159 11.48 9.00 -3.12
CA ASP A 159 12.26 9.79 -4.07
C ASP A 159 11.89 11.29 -4.06
N VAL A 160 12.87 12.10 -4.52
CA VAL A 160 12.68 13.53 -4.82
C VAL A 160 13.08 13.78 -6.26
N GLU A 161 12.28 14.55 -6.98
CA GLU A 161 12.50 14.92 -8.38
C GLU A 161 12.58 16.43 -8.58
N LEU A 162 13.48 16.85 -9.47
CA LEU A 162 13.45 18.15 -10.11
C LEU A 162 12.88 17.98 -11.51
N ILE A 163 11.80 18.70 -11.80
CA ILE A 163 11.10 18.66 -13.08
C ILE A 163 11.25 20.02 -13.75
N ALA A 164 11.77 20.01 -14.99
CA ALA A 164 11.86 21.19 -15.84
C ALA A 164 10.90 21.03 -17.03
N THR A 165 10.00 22.01 -17.22
CA THR A 165 9.03 22.00 -18.31
C THR A 165 9.14 23.26 -19.16
N ASP A 166 8.44 23.29 -20.30
CA ASP A 166 8.21 24.53 -21.05
C ASP A 166 7.29 25.48 -20.25
N ARG A 167 7.14 26.70 -20.75
CA ARG A 167 6.28 27.76 -20.15
C ARG A 167 4.82 27.35 -20.04
N THR A 168 4.33 26.60 -21.02
CA THR A 168 3.00 25.98 -21.01
C THR A 168 3.17 24.47 -21.10
N ALA A 169 2.68 23.75 -20.11
CA ALA A 169 2.94 22.32 -19.97
C ALA A 169 1.77 21.63 -19.24
N ILE A 170 1.86 20.30 -19.13
CA ILE A 170 1.00 19.50 -18.27
C ILE A 170 1.47 19.71 -16.81
N SER A 171 0.55 20.01 -15.90
CA SER A 171 0.87 20.46 -14.55
C SER A 171 1.40 19.33 -13.65
N PRO A 172 2.63 19.42 -13.12
CA PRO A 172 3.12 18.50 -12.10
C PRO A 172 2.64 18.86 -10.68
N THR A 173 1.94 19.99 -10.50
CA THR A 173 1.42 20.44 -9.19
C THR A 173 0.01 19.93 -8.88
N TYR A 174 -0.67 19.28 -9.84
CA TYR A 174 -2.02 18.76 -9.62
C TYR A 174 -2.00 17.57 -8.67
N TYR A 175 -2.15 17.85 -7.37
CA TYR A 175 -2.06 16.85 -6.28
C TYR A 175 -0.76 16.01 -6.31
N GLY A 176 0.35 16.56 -6.77
CA GLY A 176 1.61 15.81 -6.88
C GLY A 176 1.64 14.71 -7.97
N THR A 177 0.67 14.72 -8.89
CA THR A 177 0.56 13.75 -10.01
C THR A 177 1.29 14.24 -11.26
N ASP A 178 1.18 13.46 -12.34
CA ASP A 178 1.64 13.85 -13.68
C ASP A 178 0.61 14.72 -14.43
N GLY A 179 -0.47 15.17 -13.76
CA GLY A 179 -1.48 16.07 -14.30
C GLY A 179 -2.48 15.43 -15.26
N ILE A 180 -2.55 14.09 -15.31
CA ILE A 180 -3.44 13.33 -16.21
C ILE A 180 -4.32 12.39 -15.40
N LEU A 181 -5.64 12.45 -15.61
CA LEU A 181 -6.63 11.51 -15.07
C LEU A 181 -7.39 10.84 -16.20
N VAL A 182 -7.42 9.50 -16.22
CA VAL A 182 -8.17 8.72 -17.21
C VAL A 182 -9.50 8.29 -16.59
N GLN A 183 -10.54 9.07 -16.87
CA GLN A 183 -11.88 8.87 -16.32
C GLN A 183 -12.68 7.90 -17.19
N GLN A 184 -13.16 6.81 -16.61
CA GLN A 184 -14.03 5.82 -17.26
C GLN A 184 -15.47 6.19 -16.95
N LYS A 185 -16.29 6.44 -17.99
CA LYS A 185 -17.73 6.76 -17.85
C LYS A 185 -18.62 5.55 -18.06
N SER A 186 -18.27 4.77 -19.10
CA SER A 186 -18.96 3.52 -19.43
C SER A 186 -17.94 2.49 -19.84
N VAL A 187 -18.05 1.27 -19.32
CA VAL A 187 -17.17 0.15 -19.65
C VAL A 187 -18.01 -1.08 -19.98
N ALA A 188 -17.95 -1.50 -21.24
CA ALA A 188 -18.55 -2.72 -21.74
C ALA A 188 -17.52 -3.49 -22.60
N SER A 189 -17.82 -4.77 -22.90
CA SER A 189 -16.95 -5.62 -23.73
C SER A 189 -16.77 -5.07 -25.15
N GLU A 190 -17.80 -4.39 -25.68
CA GLU A 190 -17.82 -3.85 -27.03
C GLU A 190 -17.24 -2.45 -27.14
N ARG A 191 -17.32 -1.69 -26.02
CA ARG A 191 -16.93 -0.27 -26.02
C ARG A 191 -16.64 0.26 -24.63
N VAL A 192 -15.60 1.10 -24.55
CA VAL A 192 -15.31 1.97 -23.40
C VAL A 192 -15.46 3.42 -23.83
N GLU A 193 -16.17 4.19 -23.04
CA GLU A 193 -16.27 5.65 -23.19
C GLU A 193 -15.74 6.34 -21.94
N GLY A 194 -14.99 7.42 -22.13
CA GLY A 194 -14.39 8.14 -21.03
C GLY A 194 -13.92 9.53 -21.40
N ALA A 195 -13.10 10.10 -20.53
CA ALA A 195 -12.41 11.35 -20.78
C ALA A 195 -11.00 11.32 -20.20
N VAL A 196 -10.04 11.86 -20.93
CA VAL A 196 -8.71 12.18 -20.40
C VAL A 196 -8.77 13.58 -19.82
N GLY A 197 -8.70 13.68 -18.51
CA GLY A 197 -8.57 14.95 -17.80
C GLY A 197 -7.11 15.39 -17.82
N VAL A 198 -6.83 16.58 -18.33
CA VAL A 198 -5.49 17.17 -18.42
C VAL A 198 -5.47 18.47 -17.63
N MET A 199 -4.62 18.55 -16.62
CA MET A 199 -4.37 19.80 -15.91
C MET A 199 -3.22 20.54 -16.59
N LEU A 200 -3.50 21.75 -17.06
CA LEU A 200 -2.50 22.61 -17.71
C LEU A 200 -1.89 23.56 -16.71
N THR A 201 -0.62 23.92 -16.94
CA THR A 201 0.10 24.95 -16.19
C THR A 201 0.78 25.91 -17.15
N GLY A 202 0.85 27.20 -16.78
CA GLY A 202 1.41 28.24 -17.63
C GLY A 202 0.81 29.61 -17.30
N LYS A 203 1.07 30.59 -18.18
CA LYS A 203 0.42 31.91 -18.07
C LYS A 203 -1.08 31.75 -18.28
N LYS A 204 -1.89 32.33 -17.41
CA LYS A 204 -3.35 32.35 -17.53
C LYS A 204 -3.79 32.77 -18.93
N ASP A 205 -4.78 32.10 -19.48
CA ASP A 205 -5.34 32.29 -20.83
C ASP A 205 -4.34 32.08 -22.00
N ALA A 206 -3.13 31.56 -21.72
CA ALA A 206 -2.20 31.19 -22.78
C ALA A 206 -2.81 30.10 -23.67
N PRO A 207 -2.86 30.31 -25.00
CA PRO A 207 -3.36 29.30 -25.92
C PRO A 207 -2.34 28.16 -26.07
N CYS A 208 -2.83 26.93 -26.19
CA CYS A 208 -2.02 25.77 -26.47
C CYS A 208 -2.82 24.75 -27.31
N THR A 209 -2.11 23.81 -27.92
CA THR A 209 -2.71 22.63 -28.51
C THR A 209 -2.43 21.45 -27.60
N VAL A 210 -3.47 20.68 -27.30
CA VAL A 210 -3.37 19.45 -26.51
C VAL A 210 -3.67 18.27 -27.44
N ALA A 211 -2.72 17.35 -27.56
CA ALA A 211 -2.91 16.08 -28.26
C ALA A 211 -2.99 14.94 -27.26
N VAL A 212 -3.87 13.99 -27.52
CA VAL A 212 -4.10 12.80 -26.67
C VAL A 212 -4.19 11.57 -27.55
N ASP A 213 -3.35 10.58 -27.26
CA ASP A 213 -3.39 9.25 -27.85
C ASP A 213 -3.68 8.21 -26.77
N VAL A 214 -4.66 7.33 -27.05
CA VAL A 214 -4.95 6.15 -26.22
C VAL A 214 -4.43 4.94 -26.97
N VAL A 215 -3.36 4.35 -26.46
CA VAL A 215 -2.61 3.26 -27.10
C VAL A 215 -2.96 1.94 -26.40
N ALA A 216 -3.43 0.98 -27.16
CA ALA A 216 -3.79 -0.36 -26.70
C ALA A 216 -2.53 -1.20 -26.33
N PRO A 217 -2.71 -2.33 -25.60
CA PRO A 217 -1.60 -3.19 -25.16
C PRO A 217 -0.71 -3.75 -26.29
N ASP A 218 -1.26 -3.87 -27.50
CA ASP A 218 -0.56 -4.32 -28.71
C ASP A 218 0.15 -3.19 -29.46
N GLY A 219 0.05 -1.94 -28.99
CA GLY A 219 0.62 -0.75 -29.62
C GLY A 219 -0.30 -0.04 -30.61
N TYR A 220 -1.52 -0.54 -30.84
CA TYR A 220 -2.50 0.12 -31.71
C TYR A 220 -3.03 1.41 -31.05
N VAL A 221 -3.11 2.50 -31.82
CA VAL A 221 -3.70 3.77 -31.36
C VAL A 221 -5.23 3.69 -31.49
N ALA A 222 -5.89 3.37 -30.38
CA ALA A 222 -7.35 3.19 -30.33
C ALA A 222 -8.11 4.52 -30.44
N THR A 223 -7.55 5.62 -29.93
CA THR A 223 -8.10 6.97 -30.07
C THR A 223 -6.94 7.96 -30.21
N SER A 224 -7.07 8.89 -31.16
CA SER A 224 -6.16 10.03 -31.30
C SER A 224 -6.99 11.30 -31.44
N LYS A 225 -6.69 12.32 -30.62
CA LYS A 225 -7.40 13.62 -30.64
C LYS A 225 -6.43 14.77 -30.44
N SER A 226 -6.70 15.88 -31.12
CA SER A 226 -5.99 17.12 -30.93
C SER A 226 -6.99 18.28 -30.91
N LEU A 227 -6.81 19.19 -29.93
CA LEU A 227 -7.70 20.36 -29.80
C LEU A 227 -6.95 21.59 -29.28
N ARG A 228 -7.48 22.76 -29.60
CA ARG A 228 -7.01 24.02 -29.02
C ARG A 228 -7.62 24.23 -27.65
N ALA A 229 -6.80 24.62 -26.70
CA ALA A 229 -7.16 24.87 -25.31
C ALA A 229 -6.50 26.15 -24.79
N LYS A 230 -6.84 26.52 -23.58
CA LYS A 230 -6.22 27.63 -22.82
C LYS A 230 -5.90 27.16 -21.41
N VAL A 231 -4.88 27.74 -20.82
CA VAL A 231 -4.55 27.54 -19.40
C VAL A 231 -5.54 28.33 -18.54
N ASP A 232 -6.52 27.67 -17.95
CA ASP A 232 -7.58 28.31 -17.14
C ASP A 232 -7.63 27.81 -15.68
N GLY A 233 -6.68 26.95 -15.30
CA GLY A 233 -6.62 26.36 -13.96
C GLY A 233 -7.68 25.30 -13.69
N LYS A 234 -8.40 24.83 -14.72
CA LYS A 234 -9.40 23.76 -14.63
C LYS A 234 -8.90 22.49 -15.32
N LEU A 235 -9.43 21.36 -14.90
CA LEU A 235 -9.17 20.09 -15.55
C LEU A 235 -9.86 20.07 -16.94
N LEU A 236 -9.08 20.06 -18.00
CA LEU A 236 -9.56 19.92 -19.38
C LEU A 236 -9.94 18.46 -19.65
N ASN A 237 -11.22 18.18 -19.86
CA ASN A 237 -11.71 16.85 -20.12
C ASN A 237 -11.85 16.59 -21.63
N ILE A 238 -11.03 15.69 -22.18
CA ILE A 238 -10.98 15.30 -23.59
C ILE A 238 -11.66 13.95 -23.75
N PRO A 239 -12.84 13.86 -24.37
CA PRO A 239 -13.56 12.59 -24.48
C PRO A 239 -12.81 11.62 -25.39
N PHE A 240 -12.82 10.34 -25.02
CA PHE A 240 -12.30 9.24 -25.85
C PHE A 240 -13.29 8.08 -25.90
N THR A 241 -13.12 7.24 -26.92
CA THR A 241 -13.85 5.99 -27.10
C THR A 241 -12.85 4.92 -27.56
N VAL A 242 -12.96 3.73 -26.98
CA VAL A 242 -12.21 2.54 -27.43
C VAL A 242 -13.22 1.47 -27.80
N ASP A 243 -13.25 1.05 -29.04
CA ASP A 243 -14.10 -0.04 -29.51
C ASP A 243 -13.37 -1.39 -29.32
N ASN A 244 -14.11 -2.43 -28.93
CA ASN A 244 -13.62 -3.78 -28.62
C ASN A 244 -12.40 -3.79 -27.68
N PRO A 245 -12.49 -3.18 -26.50
CA PRO A 245 -11.36 -3.02 -25.60
C PRO A 245 -10.91 -4.36 -24.98
N GLU A 246 -9.61 -4.49 -24.76
CA GLU A 246 -9.09 -5.51 -23.85
C GLU A 246 -9.25 -5.03 -22.41
N LEU A 247 -10.26 -5.55 -21.72
CA LEU A 247 -10.53 -5.16 -20.33
C LEU A 247 -9.49 -5.74 -19.37
N TRP A 248 -9.07 -4.91 -18.40
CA TRP A 248 -8.21 -5.34 -17.30
C TRP A 248 -8.98 -6.22 -16.31
N SER A 249 -8.37 -7.32 -15.90
CA SER A 249 -8.87 -8.17 -14.82
C SER A 249 -7.70 -8.86 -14.09
N PRO A 250 -7.91 -9.42 -12.88
CA PRO A 250 -6.86 -10.17 -12.17
C PRO A 250 -6.22 -11.30 -12.99
N SER A 251 -7.00 -11.99 -13.81
CA SER A 251 -6.51 -13.07 -14.67
C SER A 251 -5.96 -12.60 -16.01
N ARG A 252 -6.25 -11.35 -16.41
CA ARG A 252 -5.85 -10.76 -17.70
C ARG A 252 -5.55 -9.28 -17.52
N PRO A 253 -4.39 -8.92 -16.94
CA PRO A 253 -4.05 -7.55 -16.58
C PRO A 253 -3.56 -6.73 -17.79
N ARG A 254 -4.50 -6.32 -18.66
CA ARG A 254 -4.23 -5.54 -19.87
C ARG A 254 -4.14 -4.05 -19.57
N LEU A 255 -3.05 -3.41 -19.96
CA LEU A 255 -2.78 -2.00 -19.69
C LEU A 255 -2.68 -1.21 -20.98
N TYR A 256 -3.40 -0.09 -21.04
CA TYR A 256 -3.33 0.93 -22.05
C TYR A 256 -2.33 2.01 -21.64
N THR A 257 -1.68 2.63 -22.61
CA THR A 257 -0.89 3.84 -22.40
C THR A 257 -1.66 5.04 -22.92
N VAL A 258 -1.86 6.05 -22.07
CA VAL A 258 -2.40 7.34 -22.48
C VAL A 258 -1.24 8.32 -22.57
N GLU A 259 -0.99 8.80 -23.78
CA GLU A 259 0.01 9.81 -24.08
C GLU A 259 -0.67 11.16 -24.28
N VAL A 260 -0.19 12.19 -23.58
CA VAL A 260 -0.67 13.56 -23.72
C VAL A 260 0.50 14.46 -24.05
N ALA A 261 0.34 15.26 -25.12
CA ALA A 261 1.34 16.23 -25.56
C ALA A 261 0.78 17.67 -25.54
N VAL A 262 1.58 18.60 -25.03
CA VAL A 262 1.29 20.03 -24.99
C VAL A 262 2.56 20.80 -25.39
N GLY A 263 2.60 21.31 -26.62
CA GLY A 263 3.86 21.84 -27.15
C GLY A 263 4.95 20.78 -27.21
N GLY A 264 6.09 21.01 -26.56
CA GLY A 264 7.15 20.00 -26.44
C GLY A 264 7.03 19.11 -25.21
N ASP A 265 6.07 19.36 -24.33
CA ASP A 265 5.85 18.58 -23.11
C ASP A 265 5.01 17.34 -23.43
N THR A 266 5.55 16.15 -23.17
CA THR A 266 4.84 14.88 -23.37
C THR A 266 4.87 14.07 -22.08
N VAL A 267 3.69 13.60 -21.65
CA VAL A 267 3.51 12.77 -20.46
C VAL A 267 2.76 11.49 -20.83
N ARG A 268 3.22 10.37 -20.30
CA ARG A 268 2.61 9.05 -20.47
C ARG A 268 2.14 8.50 -19.14
N VAL A 269 0.90 8.03 -19.09
CA VAL A 269 0.34 7.31 -17.95
C VAL A 269 -0.21 5.97 -18.40
N GLN A 270 -0.10 4.96 -17.54
CA GLN A 270 -0.74 3.67 -17.78
C GLN A 270 -2.11 3.63 -17.10
N THR A 271 -3.06 2.90 -17.69
CA THR A 271 -4.38 2.60 -17.11
C THR A 271 -4.88 1.26 -17.65
N GLY A 272 -5.99 0.76 -17.07
CA GLY A 272 -6.70 -0.42 -17.58
C GLY A 272 -8.19 -0.22 -17.44
N PHE A 273 -8.95 -0.57 -18.46
CA PHE A 273 -10.40 -0.42 -18.45
C PHE A 273 -11.06 -1.61 -17.76
N ARG A 274 -11.87 -1.35 -16.75
CA ARG A 274 -12.61 -2.37 -16.00
C ARG A 274 -13.85 -1.76 -15.35
N ARG A 275 -14.84 -2.61 -15.09
CA ARG A 275 -16.01 -2.29 -14.29
C ARG A 275 -15.93 -3.02 -12.96
N ILE A 276 -16.04 -2.28 -11.86
CA ILE A 276 -16.05 -2.82 -10.50
C ILE A 276 -17.44 -2.57 -9.93
N GLU A 277 -18.08 -3.63 -9.43
CA GLU A 277 -19.44 -3.54 -8.92
C GLU A 277 -19.61 -4.41 -7.67
N VAL A 278 -20.59 -4.01 -6.86
CA VAL A 278 -21.15 -4.83 -5.79
C VAL A 278 -22.55 -5.22 -6.23
N THR A 279 -22.76 -6.51 -6.47
CA THR A 279 -24.05 -6.99 -6.98
C THR A 279 -25.16 -6.87 -5.92
N PRO A 280 -26.45 -6.94 -6.31
CA PRO A 280 -27.55 -7.02 -5.34
C PRO A 280 -27.37 -8.17 -4.32
N GLU A 281 -26.76 -9.29 -4.73
CA GLU A 281 -26.43 -10.44 -3.88
C GLU A 281 -25.18 -10.22 -3.02
N LYS A 282 -24.68 -8.96 -2.96
CA LYS A 282 -23.53 -8.54 -2.14
C LYS A 282 -22.21 -9.22 -2.52
N LYS A 283 -22.07 -9.58 -3.80
CA LYS A 283 -20.81 -10.14 -4.33
C LYS A 283 -19.98 -9.03 -4.98
N PHE A 284 -18.67 -9.11 -4.76
CA PHE A 284 -17.70 -8.23 -5.42
C PHE A 284 -17.37 -8.78 -6.81
N THR A 285 -17.53 -7.95 -7.84
CA THR A 285 -17.31 -8.34 -9.24
C THR A 285 -16.35 -7.39 -9.95
N ILE A 286 -15.61 -7.93 -10.90
CA ILE A 286 -14.81 -7.18 -11.88
C ILE A 286 -15.21 -7.69 -13.26
N ASN A 287 -15.74 -6.79 -14.12
CA ASN A 287 -16.27 -7.11 -15.45
C ASN A 287 -17.29 -8.25 -15.39
N ASP A 288 -18.28 -8.12 -14.52
CA ASP A 288 -19.38 -9.08 -14.28
C ASP A 288 -18.95 -10.46 -13.74
N ARG A 289 -17.65 -10.65 -13.48
CA ARG A 289 -17.14 -11.89 -12.92
C ARG A 289 -16.93 -11.76 -11.43
N ARG A 290 -17.50 -12.67 -10.65
CA ARG A 290 -17.26 -12.73 -9.20
C ARG A 290 -15.77 -12.90 -8.94
N VAL A 291 -15.22 -12.05 -8.07
CA VAL A 291 -13.88 -12.17 -7.52
C VAL A 291 -14.02 -12.41 -6.03
N PHE A 292 -13.67 -13.61 -5.57
CA PHE A 292 -13.49 -13.85 -4.14
C PHE A 292 -12.11 -13.36 -3.74
N VAL A 293 -12.05 -12.44 -2.80
CA VAL A 293 -10.79 -11.80 -2.39
C VAL A 293 -10.07 -12.66 -1.36
N HIS A 294 -8.86 -13.08 -1.70
CA HIS A 294 -7.86 -13.64 -0.81
C HIS A 294 -6.80 -12.56 -0.56
N GLY A 295 -7.06 -11.68 0.40
CA GLY A 295 -6.29 -10.47 0.62
C GLY A 295 -5.31 -10.57 1.78
N VAL A 296 -4.22 -9.80 1.69
CA VAL A 296 -3.26 -9.59 2.76
C VAL A 296 -3.09 -8.10 3.04
N THR A 297 -2.87 -7.76 4.30
CA THR A 297 -2.62 -6.37 4.72
C THR A 297 -1.13 -6.11 4.81
N LEU A 298 -0.66 -5.00 4.22
CA LEU A 298 0.74 -4.59 4.21
C LEU A 298 0.97 -3.37 5.10
N ALA A 299 1.93 -3.46 6.02
CA ALA A 299 2.54 -2.33 6.69
C ALA A 299 3.63 -1.69 5.79
N HIS A 300 4.21 -0.58 6.23
CA HIS A 300 5.06 0.28 5.40
C HIS A 300 6.55 0.15 5.69
N ASP A 301 6.98 -0.92 6.36
CA ASP A 301 8.35 -1.05 6.84
C ASP A 301 8.89 -2.48 6.77
N ARG A 302 10.20 -2.59 6.83
CA ARG A 302 10.95 -3.85 6.97
C ARG A 302 12.34 -3.61 7.55
N ILE A 303 12.95 -4.64 8.14
CA ILE A 303 14.37 -4.61 8.52
C ILE A 303 15.24 -4.80 7.27
N PRO A 304 16.38 -4.10 7.16
CA PRO A 304 16.93 -3.08 8.07
C PRO A 304 16.62 -1.64 7.63
N VAL A 305 15.67 -1.40 6.74
CA VAL A 305 15.51 -0.10 6.07
C VAL A 305 14.32 0.75 6.58
N GLY A 306 13.53 0.21 7.55
CA GLY A 306 12.32 0.90 8.01
C GLY A 306 11.38 1.17 6.83
N SER A 307 10.83 2.39 6.75
CA SER A 307 9.94 2.80 5.65
C SER A 307 10.67 3.25 4.37
N ALA A 308 12.01 3.32 4.38
CA ALA A 308 12.81 3.70 3.21
C ALA A 308 12.95 2.53 2.21
N LEU A 309 11.83 2.06 1.71
CA LEU A 309 11.74 0.89 0.82
C LEU A 309 12.19 1.22 -0.59
N SER A 310 12.98 0.34 -1.19
CA SER A 310 13.38 0.39 -2.59
C SER A 310 12.44 -0.44 -3.48
N ASP A 311 12.52 -0.24 -4.80
CA ASP A 311 11.79 -1.05 -5.79
C ASP A 311 12.03 -2.55 -5.61
N LYS A 312 13.30 -2.94 -5.31
CA LYS A 312 13.66 -4.34 -5.04
C LYS A 312 12.92 -4.93 -3.83
N ASN A 313 12.62 -4.09 -2.83
CA ASN A 313 11.86 -4.52 -1.66
C ASN A 313 10.41 -4.83 -2.05
N TYR A 314 9.76 -3.95 -2.80
CA TYR A 314 8.39 -4.18 -3.31
C TYR A 314 8.31 -5.41 -4.21
N ASP A 315 9.28 -5.60 -5.10
CA ASP A 315 9.34 -6.78 -5.98
C ASP A 315 9.50 -8.09 -5.18
N ALA A 316 10.28 -8.06 -4.09
CA ALA A 316 10.45 -9.22 -3.21
C ALA A 316 9.16 -9.53 -2.44
N ASP A 317 8.49 -8.51 -1.91
CA ASP A 317 7.24 -8.66 -1.17
C ASP A 317 6.12 -9.22 -2.06
N LEU A 318 5.99 -8.68 -3.27
CA LEU A 318 5.00 -9.17 -4.26
C LEU A 318 5.27 -10.61 -4.71
N ARG A 319 6.54 -11.05 -4.80
CA ARG A 319 6.84 -12.46 -5.06
C ARG A 319 6.34 -13.38 -3.96
N LEU A 320 6.44 -12.99 -2.70
CA LEU A 320 5.92 -13.76 -1.57
C LEU A 320 4.38 -13.82 -1.56
N ILE A 321 3.73 -12.69 -1.87
CA ILE A 321 2.27 -12.60 -1.99
C ILE A 321 1.78 -13.54 -3.10
N ASP A 322 2.46 -13.53 -4.23
CA ASP A 322 2.18 -14.38 -5.40
C ASP A 322 2.44 -15.87 -5.11
N GLU A 323 3.56 -16.18 -4.41
CA GLU A 323 3.89 -17.52 -3.94
C GLU A 323 2.82 -18.07 -3.00
N MET A 324 2.26 -17.26 -2.14
CA MET A 324 1.20 -17.66 -1.23
C MET A 324 -0.14 -17.87 -1.96
N GLY A 325 -0.35 -17.25 -3.11
CA GLY A 325 -1.58 -17.31 -3.90
C GLY A 325 -2.62 -16.28 -3.47
N ALA A 326 -2.24 -15.23 -2.74
CA ALA A 326 -3.12 -14.09 -2.51
C ALA A 326 -3.35 -13.32 -3.81
N ASN A 327 -4.60 -12.86 -4.02
CA ASN A 327 -5.01 -12.11 -5.21
C ASN A 327 -5.29 -10.63 -4.91
N ALA A 328 -5.13 -10.22 -3.65
CA ALA A 328 -5.38 -8.85 -3.24
C ALA A 328 -4.44 -8.40 -2.13
N LEU A 329 -4.19 -7.09 -2.07
CA LEU A 329 -3.49 -6.45 -0.97
C LEU A 329 -4.24 -5.22 -0.46
N ARG A 330 -4.10 -4.94 0.83
CA ARG A 330 -4.57 -3.74 1.49
C ARG A 330 -3.37 -2.91 1.95
N SER A 331 -3.30 -1.66 1.54
CA SER A 331 -2.37 -0.68 2.11
C SER A 331 -2.86 -0.28 3.49
N MET A 332 -2.22 -0.77 4.55
CA MET A 332 -2.67 -0.55 5.93
C MET A 332 -2.55 0.92 6.32
N THR A 333 -3.69 1.54 6.56
CA THR A 333 -3.88 2.91 7.06
C THR A 333 -3.38 4.05 6.17
N ALA A 334 -2.67 3.78 5.07
CA ALA A 334 -2.15 4.84 4.19
C ALA A 334 -1.59 4.26 2.88
N PRO A 335 -1.42 5.06 1.81
CA PRO A 335 -0.90 4.57 0.53
C PRO A 335 0.59 4.21 0.59
N HIS A 336 0.97 3.15 -0.11
CA HIS A 336 2.36 2.80 -0.43
C HIS A 336 2.93 3.68 -1.55
N ALA A 337 4.18 3.42 -1.93
CA ALA A 337 4.77 4.05 -3.11
C ALA A 337 4.07 3.59 -4.39
N ARG A 338 4.02 4.48 -5.39
CA ARG A 338 3.44 4.22 -6.73
C ARG A 338 3.94 2.92 -7.35
N ARG A 339 5.24 2.60 -7.17
CA ARG A 339 5.87 1.37 -7.67
C ARG A 339 5.10 0.10 -7.30
N LEU A 340 4.57 0.01 -6.06
CA LEU A 340 3.78 -1.15 -5.63
C LEU A 340 2.52 -1.31 -6.49
N TYR A 341 1.82 -0.21 -6.77
CA TYR A 341 0.58 -0.22 -7.54
C TYR A 341 0.82 -0.47 -9.03
N ASP A 342 1.90 0.10 -9.60
CA ASP A 342 2.33 -0.21 -10.97
C ASP A 342 2.56 -1.73 -11.16
N GLU A 343 3.15 -2.39 -10.16
CA GLU A 343 3.34 -3.84 -10.20
C GLU A 343 2.04 -4.61 -9.98
N CYS A 344 1.14 -4.12 -9.12
CA CYS A 344 -0.20 -4.71 -8.96
C CYS A 344 -1.01 -4.63 -10.25
N ASP A 345 -0.92 -3.51 -10.98
CA ASP A 345 -1.56 -3.33 -12.28
C ASP A 345 -1.11 -4.39 -13.28
N ARG A 346 0.20 -4.67 -13.33
CA ARG A 346 0.80 -5.66 -14.26
C ARG A 346 0.52 -7.10 -13.86
N ARG A 347 0.40 -7.38 -12.55
CA ARG A 347 0.21 -8.74 -12.00
C ARG A 347 -1.26 -9.11 -11.82
N GLY A 348 -2.19 -8.16 -11.94
CA GLY A 348 -3.61 -8.40 -11.68
C GLY A 348 -3.95 -8.55 -10.21
N VAL A 349 -3.19 -7.91 -9.31
CA VAL A 349 -3.46 -7.92 -7.87
C VAL A 349 -4.47 -6.83 -7.53
N VAL A 350 -5.57 -7.19 -6.88
CA VAL A 350 -6.60 -6.23 -6.44
C VAL A 350 -6.09 -5.42 -5.25
N VAL A 351 -6.29 -4.12 -5.26
CA VAL A 351 -5.76 -3.22 -4.24
C VAL A 351 -6.87 -2.47 -3.51
N TRP A 352 -6.76 -2.43 -2.20
CA TRP A 352 -7.50 -1.54 -1.30
C TRP A 352 -6.53 -0.53 -0.67
N ILE A 353 -6.75 0.76 -0.87
CA ILE A 353 -5.96 1.84 -0.27
C ILE A 353 -6.76 2.52 0.83
N ASP A 354 -6.23 2.54 2.06
CA ASP A 354 -6.80 3.29 3.18
C ASP A 354 -6.40 4.77 3.12
N VAL A 355 -7.34 5.63 3.53
CA VAL A 355 -7.03 6.98 4.02
C VAL A 355 -6.61 6.86 5.49
N PRO A 356 -5.64 7.67 6.00
CA PRO A 356 -5.12 7.50 7.36
C PRO A 356 -6.07 7.95 8.48
N LEU A 357 -7.38 7.71 8.33
CA LEU A 357 -8.43 7.91 9.33
C LEU A 357 -8.61 6.62 10.13
N THR A 358 -7.88 6.49 11.23
CA THR A 358 -7.81 5.24 11.98
C THR A 358 -7.83 5.43 13.49
N GLN A 359 -8.32 4.44 14.22
CA GLN A 359 -8.33 4.26 15.66
C GLN A 359 -9.06 5.39 16.43
N ALA A 360 -8.36 6.27 17.15
CA ALA A 360 -8.93 7.36 17.91
C ALA A 360 -8.67 8.70 17.20
N PRO A 361 -9.53 9.10 16.24
CA PRO A 361 -9.31 10.33 15.49
C PRO A 361 -9.52 11.56 16.34
N PHE A 362 -10.49 11.51 17.28
CA PHE A 362 -10.84 12.61 18.12
C PHE A 362 -10.35 12.34 19.55
N LEU A 363 -9.32 13.04 19.96
CA LEU A 363 -8.82 13.04 21.32
C LEU A 363 -9.63 14.04 22.16
N SER A 364 -10.97 13.87 22.18
CA SER A 364 -11.89 14.78 22.89
C SER A 364 -11.58 14.94 24.39
N ASP A 365 -10.83 14.00 24.94
CA ASP A 365 -10.47 13.99 26.36
C ASP A 365 -9.11 14.65 26.64
N VAL A 366 -8.37 15.05 25.61
CA VAL A 366 -7.09 15.75 25.74
C VAL A 366 -7.27 17.18 25.28
N ALA A 367 -7.21 18.11 26.20
CA ALA A 367 -7.44 19.54 26.03
C ALA A 367 -6.77 20.11 24.76
N TYR A 368 -7.55 20.84 23.99
CA TYR A 368 -7.19 21.61 22.81
C TYR A 368 -6.89 20.79 21.52
N PHE A 369 -7.94 20.65 20.72
CA PHE A 369 -7.91 20.01 19.43
C PHE A 369 -8.48 20.95 18.36
N ASP A 370 -7.69 21.33 17.35
CA ASP A 370 -8.21 22.09 16.24
C ASP A 370 -8.94 21.17 15.26
N MET A 371 -10.21 20.93 15.54
CA MET A 371 -11.06 20.05 14.74
C MET A 371 -11.21 20.52 13.30
N ALA A 372 -11.17 21.81 13.03
CA ALA A 372 -11.28 22.33 11.67
C ALA A 372 -10.05 21.96 10.85
N ARG A 373 -8.85 22.21 11.36
CA ARG A 373 -7.58 21.85 10.69
C ARG A 373 -7.44 20.35 10.51
N TYR A 374 -7.82 19.57 11.52
CA TYR A 374 -7.83 18.09 11.43
C TYR A 374 -8.72 17.60 10.28
N LYS A 375 -9.97 18.10 10.20
CA LYS A 375 -10.91 17.74 9.14
C LYS A 375 -10.42 18.18 7.77
N ASP A 376 -9.84 19.40 7.67
CA ASP A 376 -9.25 19.90 6.42
C ASP A 376 -8.06 19.06 5.96
N ASN A 377 -7.19 18.67 6.88
CA ASN A 377 -6.08 17.78 6.58
C ASN A 377 -6.56 16.39 6.08
N GLY A 378 -7.60 15.84 6.70
CA GLY A 378 -8.19 14.59 6.23
C GLY A 378 -8.78 14.70 4.82
N ARG A 379 -9.49 15.81 4.52
CA ARG A 379 -9.99 16.09 3.17
C ARG A 379 -8.86 16.23 2.15
N GLN A 380 -7.77 16.93 2.52
CA GLN A 380 -6.58 17.06 1.69
C GLN A 380 -6.00 15.69 1.38
N GLN A 381 -5.69 14.89 2.41
CA GLN A 381 -5.08 13.57 2.22
C GLN A 381 -5.99 12.63 1.42
N LEU A 382 -7.32 12.66 1.61
CA LEU A 382 -8.26 11.88 0.80
C LEU A 382 -8.19 12.25 -0.68
N ARG A 383 -8.16 13.57 -1.01
CA ARG A 383 -8.01 14.02 -2.41
C ARG A 383 -6.70 13.55 -3.01
N GLU A 384 -5.61 13.69 -2.28
CA GLU A 384 -4.29 13.25 -2.73
C GLU A 384 -4.24 11.74 -2.96
N VAL A 385 -4.76 10.94 -2.01
CA VAL A 385 -4.82 9.47 -2.13
C VAL A 385 -5.59 9.06 -3.39
N ILE A 386 -6.78 9.62 -3.62
CA ILE A 386 -7.61 9.25 -4.75
C ILE A 386 -7.01 9.72 -6.07
N VAL A 387 -6.61 11.00 -6.17
CA VAL A 387 -6.14 11.58 -7.42
C VAL A 387 -4.80 10.98 -7.84
N GLN A 388 -3.88 10.73 -6.91
CA GLN A 388 -2.58 10.12 -7.20
C GLN A 388 -2.69 8.68 -7.68
N ASN A 389 -3.71 7.94 -7.22
CA ASN A 389 -3.89 6.53 -7.55
C ASN A 389 -5.06 6.28 -8.51
N TYR A 390 -5.61 7.33 -9.11
CA TYR A 390 -6.80 7.27 -9.96
C TYR A 390 -6.63 6.36 -11.17
N ASN A 391 -5.48 6.43 -11.84
CA ASN A 391 -5.23 5.72 -13.08
C ASN A 391 -4.88 4.23 -12.90
N HIS A 392 -4.62 3.76 -11.68
CA HIS A 392 -4.29 2.36 -11.40
C HIS A 392 -5.54 1.46 -11.49
N PRO A 393 -5.62 0.54 -12.46
CA PRO A 393 -6.77 -0.36 -12.59
C PRO A 393 -6.84 -1.38 -11.45
N SER A 394 -5.72 -1.74 -10.85
CA SER A 394 -5.64 -2.64 -9.69
C SER A 394 -6.31 -2.06 -8.46
N VAL A 395 -6.27 -0.73 -8.28
CA VAL A 395 -6.97 -0.06 -7.17
C VAL A 395 -8.46 -0.20 -7.37
N ALA A 396 -9.09 -1.02 -6.54
CA ALA A 396 -10.46 -1.47 -6.69
C ALA A 396 -11.43 -0.83 -5.69
N MET A 397 -10.91 -0.28 -4.58
CA MET A 397 -11.74 0.32 -3.54
C MET A 397 -10.98 1.34 -2.71
N TRP A 398 -11.69 2.36 -2.22
CA TRP A 398 -11.15 3.42 -1.37
C TRP A 398 -11.54 3.21 0.08
N GLY A 399 -10.54 3.01 0.96
CA GLY A 399 -10.74 2.85 2.40
C GLY A 399 -11.00 4.18 3.08
N ILE A 400 -12.20 4.37 3.63
CA ILE A 400 -12.59 5.63 4.26
C ILE A 400 -12.15 5.70 5.71
N PHE A 401 -12.27 4.59 6.46
CA PHE A 401 -11.76 4.50 7.82
C PHE A 401 -11.33 3.07 8.18
N SER A 402 -10.49 2.96 9.22
CA SER A 402 -10.03 1.68 9.73
C SER A 402 -10.03 1.66 11.26
N LEU A 403 -10.83 0.75 11.86
CA LEU A 403 -10.90 0.52 13.31
C LEU A 403 -11.13 1.82 14.10
N LEU A 404 -11.98 2.68 13.58
CA LEU A 404 -12.25 3.97 14.17
C LEU A 404 -12.98 3.80 15.50
N ARG A 405 -12.40 4.35 16.57
CA ARG A 405 -13.03 4.35 17.89
C ARG A 405 -13.84 5.61 18.07
N GLY A 406 -15.08 5.46 18.47
CA GLY A 406 -15.97 6.57 18.80
C GLY A 406 -17.34 6.42 18.15
N ARG A 407 -18.33 7.06 18.79
CA ARG A 407 -19.74 6.95 18.42
C ARG A 407 -20.43 8.31 18.43
N SER A 408 -19.67 9.41 18.47
CA SER A 408 -20.30 10.75 18.45
C SER A 408 -20.89 11.05 17.09
N THR A 409 -21.96 11.82 17.09
CA THR A 409 -22.62 12.28 15.86
C THR A 409 -21.63 13.02 14.95
N GLU A 410 -20.75 13.83 15.53
CA GLU A 410 -19.73 14.57 14.78
C GLU A 410 -18.76 13.66 14.02
N GLN A 411 -18.35 12.53 14.62
CA GLN A 411 -17.49 11.55 13.96
C GLN A 411 -18.21 10.87 12.79
N ILE A 412 -19.44 10.45 13.03
CA ILE A 412 -20.29 9.82 12.00
C ILE A 412 -20.50 10.77 10.84
N ASP A 413 -20.80 12.05 11.10
CA ASP A 413 -21.00 13.06 10.06
C ASP A 413 -19.72 13.34 9.27
N TYR A 414 -18.57 13.36 9.93
CA TYR A 414 -17.30 13.51 9.24
C TYR A 414 -16.98 12.30 8.34
N VAL A 415 -17.26 11.08 8.79
CA VAL A 415 -17.10 9.88 7.95
C VAL A 415 -18.06 9.91 6.76
N ARG A 416 -19.32 10.36 6.94
CA ARG A 416 -20.26 10.58 5.83
C ARG A 416 -19.74 11.60 4.82
N GLU A 417 -19.19 12.71 5.31
CA GLU A 417 -18.57 13.74 4.46
C GLU A 417 -17.38 13.17 3.66
N MET A 418 -16.48 12.45 4.32
CA MET A 418 -15.33 11.82 3.65
C MET A 418 -15.77 10.80 2.59
N ASN A 419 -16.79 9.99 2.89
CA ASN A 419 -17.35 9.05 1.94
C ASN A 419 -18.00 9.75 0.72
N ALA A 420 -18.76 10.80 0.96
CA ALA A 420 -19.37 11.60 -0.11
C ALA A 420 -18.30 12.28 -0.99
N LEU A 421 -17.22 12.78 -0.38
CA LEU A 421 -16.10 13.36 -1.10
C LEU A 421 -15.37 12.31 -1.96
N ALA A 422 -15.14 11.10 -1.43
CA ALA A 422 -14.53 10.01 -2.20
C ALA A 422 -15.37 9.65 -3.43
N LYS A 423 -16.68 9.49 -3.28
CA LYS A 423 -17.61 9.19 -4.39
C LYS A 423 -17.70 10.33 -5.42
N LYS A 424 -17.57 11.57 -4.98
CA LYS A 424 -17.52 12.73 -5.88
C LYS A 424 -16.23 12.76 -6.71
N LEU A 425 -15.09 12.39 -6.11
CA LEU A 425 -13.79 12.35 -6.78
C LEU A 425 -13.69 11.16 -7.74
N ASP A 426 -14.21 10.01 -7.32
CA ASP A 426 -14.19 8.79 -8.11
C ASP A 426 -15.48 7.98 -7.92
N PRO A 427 -16.47 8.14 -8.80
CA PRO A 427 -17.69 7.36 -8.76
C PRO A 427 -17.54 5.93 -9.31
N SER A 428 -16.40 5.60 -9.90
CA SER A 428 -16.16 4.30 -10.57
C SER A 428 -15.74 3.17 -9.64
N ARG A 429 -15.41 3.50 -8.38
CA ARG A 429 -14.96 2.53 -7.37
C ARG A 429 -15.81 2.59 -6.12
N PRO A 430 -16.13 1.43 -5.51
CA PRO A 430 -16.75 1.39 -4.21
C PRO A 430 -15.86 1.93 -3.10
N THR A 431 -16.49 2.42 -2.05
CA THR A 431 -15.83 2.76 -0.79
C THR A 431 -15.90 1.59 0.17
N VAL A 432 -14.91 1.46 1.05
CA VAL A 432 -14.81 0.37 2.02
C VAL A 432 -14.38 0.88 3.39
N ALA A 433 -14.82 0.21 4.45
CA ALA A 433 -14.33 0.47 5.80
C ALA A 433 -13.96 -0.85 6.50
N CYS A 434 -13.00 -0.76 7.43
CA CYS A 434 -12.67 -1.85 8.36
C CYS A 434 -13.16 -1.50 9.75
N SER A 435 -14.04 -2.31 10.34
CA SER A 435 -14.67 -2.03 11.63
C SER A 435 -14.59 -3.22 12.58
N ASN A 436 -14.50 -2.92 13.88
CA ASN A 436 -14.57 -3.90 14.97
C ASN A 436 -15.62 -3.52 16.01
N GLN A 437 -16.55 -2.64 15.65
CA GLN A 437 -17.61 -2.13 16.53
C GLN A 437 -18.97 -2.15 15.83
N ASP A 438 -20.04 -2.10 16.60
CA ASP A 438 -21.39 -1.95 16.13
C ASP A 438 -21.76 -0.46 15.93
N GLY A 439 -22.84 -0.18 15.20
CA GLY A 439 -23.42 1.15 15.04
C GLY A 439 -23.47 1.65 13.61
N ASP A 440 -24.08 2.83 13.45
CA ASP A 440 -24.44 3.44 12.15
C ASP A 440 -23.26 3.75 11.23
N ILE A 441 -22.06 3.85 11.80
CA ILE A 441 -20.83 4.09 11.04
C ILE A 441 -20.58 2.99 9.99
N ASN A 442 -21.03 1.76 10.26
CA ASN A 442 -20.83 0.60 9.40
C ASN A 442 -21.72 0.60 8.13
N PHE A 443 -22.69 1.52 8.05
CA PHE A 443 -23.62 1.66 6.90
C PHE A 443 -23.25 2.79 5.95
N ILE A 444 -22.12 3.47 6.17
CA ILE A 444 -21.74 4.66 5.40
C ILE A 444 -21.07 4.28 4.08
N THR A 445 -20.21 3.26 4.10
CA THR A 445 -19.44 2.81 2.92
C THR A 445 -20.20 1.72 2.15
N ASP A 446 -19.85 1.52 0.88
CA ASP A 446 -20.46 0.49 0.03
C ASP A 446 -20.11 -0.93 0.48
N LEU A 447 -18.90 -1.11 1.03
CA LEU A 447 -18.35 -2.36 1.50
C LEU A 447 -17.96 -2.23 2.97
N ILE A 448 -18.17 -3.28 3.76
CA ILE A 448 -17.69 -3.39 5.13
C ILE A 448 -16.80 -4.62 5.30
N VAL A 449 -15.71 -4.46 6.04
CA VAL A 449 -14.79 -5.54 6.44
C VAL A 449 -14.74 -5.60 7.96
N TRP A 450 -15.17 -6.73 8.51
CA TRP A 450 -15.20 -6.94 9.96
C TRP A 450 -13.82 -7.41 10.45
N GLN A 451 -13.17 -6.60 11.29
CA GLN A 451 -11.98 -7.05 12.02
C GLN A 451 -12.39 -7.99 13.14
N GLN A 452 -12.07 -9.27 13.00
CA GLN A 452 -12.49 -10.30 13.94
C GLN A 452 -11.31 -10.90 14.71
N SER A 453 -11.49 -11.10 16.02
CA SER A 453 -10.47 -11.66 16.90
C SER A 453 -11.04 -12.71 17.88
N VAL A 454 -12.24 -13.21 17.62
CA VAL A 454 -12.84 -14.31 18.38
C VAL A 454 -11.90 -15.52 18.37
N GLY A 455 -11.67 -16.13 19.53
CA GLY A 455 -10.67 -17.20 19.66
C GLY A 455 -9.24 -16.70 19.91
N TRP A 456 -9.00 -15.36 19.78
CA TRP A 456 -7.73 -14.74 20.13
C TRP A 456 -7.87 -13.82 21.35
N ASP A 457 -8.64 -12.73 21.22
CA ASP A 457 -8.85 -11.78 22.33
C ASP A 457 -10.02 -12.19 23.22
N LYS A 458 -11.02 -12.83 22.67
CA LYS A 458 -12.24 -13.26 23.38
C LYS A 458 -12.79 -14.58 22.80
N GLY A 459 -13.56 -15.31 23.60
CA GLY A 459 -14.23 -16.56 23.19
C GLY A 459 -13.26 -17.66 22.75
N SER A 460 -13.76 -18.59 22.00
CA SER A 460 -13.02 -19.66 21.33
C SER A 460 -13.19 -19.56 19.81
N VAL A 461 -12.41 -20.28 19.05
CA VAL A 461 -12.53 -20.29 17.56
C VAL A 461 -13.87 -20.89 17.13
N GLU A 462 -14.47 -21.76 17.95
CA GLU A 462 -15.80 -22.34 17.73
C GLU A 462 -16.89 -21.28 17.71
N ASP A 463 -16.74 -20.21 18.50
CA ASP A 463 -17.71 -19.09 18.58
C ASP A 463 -17.77 -18.28 17.27
N LEU A 464 -16.83 -18.49 16.35
CA LEU A 464 -16.84 -17.85 15.02
C LEU A 464 -18.12 -18.18 14.24
N SER A 465 -18.60 -19.42 14.32
CA SER A 465 -19.85 -19.84 13.65
C SER A 465 -21.06 -19.11 14.24
N VAL A 466 -21.10 -18.90 15.57
CA VAL A 466 -22.17 -18.12 16.22
C VAL A 466 -22.16 -16.67 15.74
N TRP A 467 -20.99 -16.06 15.63
CA TRP A 467 -20.83 -14.71 15.11
C TRP A 467 -21.27 -14.60 13.64
N GLN A 468 -20.88 -15.53 12.77
CA GLN A 468 -21.29 -15.55 11.36
C GLN A 468 -22.80 -15.69 11.21
N ASN A 469 -23.44 -16.53 12.03
CA ASN A 469 -24.90 -16.69 12.04
C ASN A 469 -25.60 -15.38 12.45
N ALA A 470 -25.05 -14.67 13.46
CA ALA A 470 -25.57 -13.36 13.86
C ALA A 470 -25.40 -12.30 12.77
N LEU A 471 -24.26 -12.30 12.04
CA LEU A 471 -24.07 -11.43 10.87
C LEU A 471 -25.10 -11.73 9.78
N SER A 472 -25.31 -13.00 9.45
CA SER A 472 -26.28 -13.42 8.44
C SER A 472 -27.71 -13.01 8.81
N ALA A 473 -28.08 -13.14 10.08
CA ALA A 473 -29.41 -12.78 10.55
C ALA A 473 -29.67 -11.27 10.58
N ASN A 474 -28.69 -10.47 11.01
CA ASN A 474 -28.90 -9.05 11.29
C ASN A 474 -28.35 -8.12 10.20
N TRP A 475 -27.34 -8.55 9.42
CA TRP A 475 -26.54 -7.69 8.54
C TRP A 475 -26.43 -8.24 7.11
N SER A 476 -27.34 -9.15 6.69
CA SER A 476 -27.34 -9.74 5.33
C SER A 476 -27.49 -8.73 4.21
N HIS A 477 -28.00 -7.53 4.50
CA HIS A 477 -28.13 -6.43 3.54
C HIS A 477 -26.81 -5.72 3.22
N LEU A 478 -25.74 -5.96 4.00
CA LEU A 478 -24.42 -5.40 3.76
C LEU A 478 -23.57 -6.29 2.85
N ALA A 479 -22.75 -5.68 2.01
CA ALA A 479 -21.66 -6.36 1.31
C ALA A 479 -20.46 -6.46 2.25
N GLN A 480 -20.26 -7.64 2.85
CA GLN A 480 -19.34 -7.83 3.96
C GLN A 480 -18.22 -8.80 3.67
N ALA A 481 -17.07 -8.55 4.28
CA ALA A 481 -15.90 -9.43 4.30
C ALA A 481 -15.35 -9.52 5.73
N VAL A 482 -14.38 -10.40 5.94
CA VAL A 482 -13.74 -10.56 7.24
C VAL A 482 -12.23 -10.30 7.14
N CYS A 483 -11.68 -9.60 8.14
CA CYS A 483 -10.26 -9.43 8.37
C CYS A 483 -9.90 -10.04 9.70
N TYR A 484 -8.83 -10.84 9.76
CA TYR A 484 -8.37 -11.45 11.00
C TYR A 484 -6.87 -11.70 10.99
N GLY A 485 -6.32 -11.93 12.17
CA GLY A 485 -4.92 -12.26 12.36
C GLY A 485 -4.62 -12.56 13.81
N ALA A 486 -3.53 -13.21 14.04
CA ALA A 486 -3.02 -13.56 15.36
C ALA A 486 -1.50 -13.38 15.39
N SER A 487 -0.93 -13.09 16.56
CA SER A 487 0.52 -12.95 16.70
C SER A 487 1.21 -14.29 16.92
N GLY A 488 2.43 -14.43 16.43
CA GLY A 488 3.28 -15.60 16.67
C GLY A 488 4.74 -15.30 16.42
N THR A 489 5.60 -15.58 17.39
CA THR A 489 7.05 -15.42 17.25
C THR A 489 7.62 -16.65 16.56
N HIS A 490 8.27 -16.45 15.41
CA HIS A 490 8.85 -17.53 14.61
C HIS A 490 9.72 -18.49 15.43
N GLY A 491 9.58 -19.80 15.16
CA GLY A 491 10.31 -20.87 15.83
C GLY A 491 9.92 -21.13 17.29
N ARG A 492 8.97 -20.38 17.87
CA ARG A 492 8.46 -20.64 19.21
C ARG A 492 7.23 -21.54 19.18
N THR A 493 7.25 -22.58 19.99
CA THR A 493 6.10 -23.49 20.16
C THR A 493 5.73 -23.62 21.62
N ALA A 494 4.45 -23.88 21.91
CA ALA A 494 3.97 -24.28 23.23
C ALA A 494 3.44 -25.71 23.16
N SER A 495 3.59 -26.44 24.26
CA SER A 495 2.96 -27.76 24.45
C SER A 495 1.51 -27.66 24.94
N THR A 496 1.03 -26.46 25.21
CA THR A 496 -0.31 -26.18 25.76
C THR A 496 -1.13 -25.37 24.76
N SER A 497 -2.45 -25.48 24.89
CA SER A 497 -3.41 -24.64 24.17
C SER A 497 -3.18 -23.15 24.47
N PHE A 498 -3.71 -22.30 23.60
CA PHE A 498 -3.65 -20.84 23.75
C PHE A 498 -4.08 -20.37 25.16
N LYS A 499 -3.27 -19.49 25.76
CA LYS A 499 -3.58 -18.82 27.02
C LYS A 499 -3.56 -17.31 26.83
N ARG A 500 -4.66 -16.64 27.19
CA ARG A 500 -4.75 -15.18 27.16
C ARG A 500 -3.76 -14.52 28.13
N GLY A 501 -3.40 -13.26 27.85
CA GLY A 501 -2.58 -12.44 28.75
C GLY A 501 -1.08 -12.64 28.62
N ILE A 502 -0.61 -13.43 27.66
CA ILE A 502 0.83 -13.53 27.36
C ILE A 502 1.23 -12.34 26.49
N SER A 503 2.31 -11.65 26.90
CA SER A 503 2.82 -10.50 26.15
C SER A 503 3.29 -10.90 24.74
N SER A 504 3.07 -10.01 23.75
CA SER A 504 3.28 -10.26 22.32
C SER A 504 4.67 -10.81 21.95
N HIS A 505 5.72 -10.49 22.71
CA HIS A 505 7.08 -10.97 22.47
C HIS A 505 7.35 -12.42 22.86
N ARG A 506 6.38 -13.12 23.48
CA ARG A 506 6.51 -14.51 23.93
C ARG A 506 5.43 -15.42 23.36
N ILE A 507 4.57 -14.92 22.48
CA ILE A 507 3.48 -15.72 21.91
C ILE A 507 4.08 -16.80 21.00
N PRO A 508 3.77 -18.08 21.25
CA PRO A 508 4.25 -19.15 20.41
C PRO A 508 3.64 -19.08 19.00
N GLU A 509 4.44 -19.33 17.97
CA GLU A 509 3.98 -19.46 16.57
C GLU A 509 2.91 -20.56 16.43
N SER A 510 3.01 -21.65 17.21
CA SER A 510 2.02 -22.71 17.20
C SER A 510 0.61 -22.24 17.56
N TRP A 511 0.45 -21.20 18.36
CA TRP A 511 -0.86 -20.64 18.67
C TRP A 511 -1.42 -19.80 17.52
N GLN A 512 -0.56 -19.02 16.84
CA GLN A 512 -0.92 -18.35 15.60
C GLN A 512 -1.43 -19.36 14.58
N THR A 513 -0.68 -20.46 14.40
CA THR A 513 -1.03 -21.54 13.48
C THR A 513 -2.39 -22.15 13.82
N GLN A 514 -2.63 -22.54 15.09
CA GLN A 514 -3.91 -23.09 15.54
C GLN A 514 -5.10 -22.15 15.30
N PHE A 515 -4.91 -20.86 15.59
CA PHE A 515 -5.93 -19.83 15.35
C PHE A 515 -6.30 -19.78 13.86
N HIS A 516 -5.29 -19.66 12.98
CA HIS A 516 -5.51 -19.56 11.53
C HIS A 516 -6.09 -20.85 10.93
N GLU A 517 -5.66 -22.04 11.38
CA GLU A 517 -6.29 -23.31 11.00
C GLU A 517 -7.78 -23.35 11.38
N GLY A 518 -8.09 -22.88 12.59
CA GLY A 518 -9.45 -22.83 13.10
C GLY A 518 -10.34 -21.86 12.29
N TYR A 519 -9.83 -20.71 11.90
CA TYR A 519 -10.55 -19.75 11.04
C TYR A 519 -10.73 -20.30 9.62
N ALA A 520 -9.67 -20.80 9.01
CA ALA A 520 -9.71 -21.36 7.66
C ALA A 520 -10.74 -22.51 7.52
N ALA A 521 -10.95 -23.28 8.60
CA ALA A 521 -11.94 -24.36 8.62
C ALA A 521 -13.40 -23.90 8.79
N ARG A 522 -13.64 -22.64 9.16
CA ARG A 522 -14.97 -22.14 9.58
C ARG A 522 -15.49 -20.92 8.82
N ILE A 523 -14.66 -20.25 8.04
CA ILE A 523 -15.12 -19.11 7.23
C ILE A 523 -16.11 -19.56 6.16
N ASP A 524 -17.30 -18.95 6.15
CA ASP A 524 -18.30 -19.17 5.12
C ASP A 524 -18.08 -18.21 3.94
N GLU A 525 -17.51 -18.72 2.86
CA GLU A 525 -17.28 -17.95 1.64
C GLU A 525 -18.57 -17.51 0.91
N ASN A 526 -19.75 -18.03 1.31
CA ASN A 526 -21.03 -17.56 0.76
C ASN A 526 -21.50 -16.29 1.48
N LEU A 527 -21.15 -16.14 2.76
CA LEU A 527 -21.49 -14.95 3.54
C LEU A 527 -20.62 -13.75 3.14
N PHE A 528 -19.35 -13.99 2.79
CA PHE A 528 -18.36 -12.96 2.56
C PHE A 528 -18.00 -12.80 1.08
N TRP A 529 -17.65 -11.57 0.68
CA TRP A 529 -17.04 -11.33 -0.63
C TRP A 529 -15.51 -11.53 -0.62
N GLY A 530 -14.92 -11.67 0.56
CA GLY A 530 -13.47 -11.90 0.69
C GLY A 530 -13.00 -12.09 2.13
N VAL A 531 -11.75 -12.51 2.22
CA VAL A 531 -10.99 -12.70 3.46
C VAL A 531 -9.72 -11.86 3.39
N TRP A 532 -9.40 -11.16 4.49
CA TRP A 532 -8.21 -10.33 4.62
C TRP A 532 -7.38 -10.80 5.81
N LEU A 533 -6.09 -11.08 5.58
CA LEU A 533 -5.16 -11.49 6.63
C LEU A 533 -4.39 -10.29 7.16
N ASN A 534 -4.36 -10.14 8.47
CA ASN A 534 -3.67 -9.05 9.14
C ASN A 534 -2.52 -9.62 9.98
N THR A 535 -1.26 -9.60 9.47
CA THR A 535 -0.71 -8.94 8.30
C THR A 535 0.11 -9.91 7.44
N MET A 536 0.57 -9.51 6.24
CA MET A 536 1.48 -10.35 5.45
C MET A 536 2.84 -10.48 6.14
N PHE A 537 3.38 -9.38 6.65
CA PHE A 537 4.67 -9.32 7.31
C PHE A 537 4.54 -8.84 8.76
N ASP A 538 5.44 -9.26 9.63
CA ASP A 538 5.65 -8.58 10.89
C ASP A 538 6.09 -7.14 10.61
N PHE A 539 5.82 -6.21 11.51
CA PHE A 539 6.11 -4.79 11.30
C PHE A 539 6.53 -4.09 12.59
N GLY A 540 7.24 -2.97 12.44
CA GLY A 540 7.66 -2.11 13.56
C GLY A 540 6.48 -1.41 14.22
N SER A 541 6.41 -1.49 15.55
CA SER A 541 5.37 -0.83 16.33
C SER A 541 5.85 -0.52 17.75
N ALA A 542 5.97 0.76 18.05
CA ALA A 542 6.35 1.24 19.38
C ALA A 542 5.31 0.88 20.49
N ARG A 543 4.12 0.39 20.11
CA ARG A 543 3.12 -0.12 21.07
C ARG A 543 3.54 -1.43 21.73
N TYR A 544 4.44 -2.17 21.11
CA TYR A 544 4.95 -3.43 21.64
C TYR A 544 6.32 -3.22 22.27
N ARG A 545 6.53 -3.83 23.44
CA ARG A 545 7.80 -3.73 24.18
C ARG A 545 9.02 -4.19 23.37
N THR A 546 8.82 -5.03 22.39
CA THR A 546 9.87 -5.51 21.46
C THR A 546 10.09 -4.59 20.28
N GLY A 547 9.33 -3.50 20.16
CA GLY A 547 9.32 -2.66 18.97
C GLY A 547 8.68 -3.30 17.73
N VAL A 548 8.19 -4.55 17.81
CA VAL A 548 7.69 -5.33 16.66
C VAL A 548 6.32 -5.96 16.97
N CYS A 549 5.39 -5.83 16.04
CA CYS A 549 4.14 -6.58 15.99
C CYS A 549 4.35 -7.87 15.20
N ASN A 550 4.24 -9.02 15.86
CA ASN A 550 4.48 -10.35 15.26
C ASN A 550 3.22 -10.98 14.65
N SER A 551 2.32 -10.20 14.06
CA SER A 551 1.09 -10.72 13.44
C SER A 551 1.28 -11.18 11.99
N GLY A 552 2.46 -11.01 11.42
CA GLY A 552 2.78 -11.40 10.05
C GLY A 552 2.73 -12.91 9.81
N LEU A 553 2.44 -13.27 8.56
CA LEU A 553 2.60 -14.63 8.04
C LEU A 553 4.06 -14.90 7.68
N VAL A 554 4.83 -13.85 7.45
CA VAL A 554 6.27 -13.81 7.23
C VAL A 554 6.88 -12.88 8.29
N ALA A 555 8.07 -13.21 8.79
CA ALA A 555 8.76 -12.40 9.78
C ALA A 555 9.17 -11.02 9.25
N PHE A 556 9.64 -10.13 10.13
CA PHE A 556 9.96 -8.73 9.82
C PHE A 556 11.13 -8.54 8.83
N ASP A 557 11.90 -9.59 8.58
CA ASP A 557 12.95 -9.63 7.54
C ASP A 557 12.38 -9.78 6.12
N HIS A 558 11.08 -10.00 5.98
CA HIS A 558 10.37 -10.27 4.73
C HIS A 558 10.96 -11.44 3.92
N SER A 559 11.51 -12.43 4.61
CA SER A 559 12.09 -13.64 4.01
C SER A 559 11.73 -14.92 4.76
N THR A 560 11.70 -14.86 6.09
CA THR A 560 11.42 -16.01 6.96
C THR A 560 9.93 -16.30 7.02
N ARG A 561 9.49 -17.33 6.29
CA ARG A 561 8.09 -17.78 6.27
C ARG A 561 7.73 -18.48 7.57
N LYS A 562 6.61 -18.10 8.18
CA LYS A 562 6.03 -18.78 9.34
C LYS A 562 5.14 -19.94 8.89
N GLU A 563 4.74 -20.81 9.80
CA GLU A 563 3.89 -21.98 9.52
C GLU A 563 2.57 -21.59 8.84
N VAL A 564 1.97 -20.46 9.26
CA VAL A 564 0.74 -19.92 8.68
C VAL A 564 0.88 -19.49 7.22
N PHE A 565 2.07 -19.12 6.75
CA PHE A 565 2.32 -18.85 5.34
C PHE A 565 2.08 -20.11 4.49
N TYR A 566 2.58 -21.25 4.93
CA TYR A 566 2.40 -22.53 4.24
C TYR A 566 0.96 -23.04 4.30
N LEU A 567 0.22 -22.73 5.39
CA LEU A 567 -1.22 -22.98 5.48
C LEU A 567 -1.95 -22.27 4.33
N TYR A 568 -1.78 -20.95 4.20
CA TYR A 568 -2.47 -20.18 3.15
C TYR A 568 -1.95 -20.49 1.76
N ARG A 569 -0.68 -20.77 1.59
CA ARG A 569 -0.14 -21.29 0.33
C ARG A 569 -0.82 -22.59 -0.08
N THR A 570 -1.10 -23.47 0.86
CA THR A 570 -1.84 -24.72 0.61
C THR A 570 -3.28 -24.46 0.17
N LEU A 571 -3.94 -23.47 0.78
CA LEU A 571 -5.36 -23.17 0.53
C LEU A 571 -5.56 -22.32 -0.74
N TRP A 572 -4.70 -21.34 -0.99
CA TRP A 572 -4.91 -20.30 -1.99
C TRP A 572 -4.11 -20.48 -3.27
N ASN A 573 -2.87 -21.03 -3.20
CA ASN A 573 -2.07 -21.24 -4.40
C ASN A 573 -2.56 -22.47 -5.17
N LYS A 574 -3.19 -22.24 -6.33
CA LYS A 574 -3.67 -23.30 -7.23
C LYS A 574 -2.70 -23.59 -8.39
N ARG A 575 -1.60 -22.83 -8.50
CA ARG A 575 -0.63 -22.93 -9.61
C ARG A 575 0.49 -23.91 -9.31
N THR A 576 0.94 -23.92 -8.05
CA THR A 576 2.05 -24.81 -7.63
C THR A 576 1.65 -25.61 -6.39
N PRO A 577 1.87 -26.92 -6.38
CA PRO A 577 1.51 -27.75 -5.24
C PRO A 577 2.35 -27.37 -4.01
N THR A 578 1.74 -27.52 -2.84
CA THR A 578 2.38 -27.32 -1.53
C THR A 578 2.40 -28.64 -0.79
N LEU A 579 3.56 -28.99 -0.24
CA LEU A 579 3.72 -30.03 0.77
C LEU A 579 4.65 -29.49 1.86
N HIS A 580 4.20 -29.44 3.11
CA HIS A 580 4.95 -28.85 4.21
C HIS A 580 4.67 -29.57 5.53
N ILE A 581 5.73 -30.02 6.20
CA ILE A 581 5.67 -30.59 7.55
C ILE A 581 5.73 -29.44 8.55
N VAL A 582 4.70 -29.30 9.38
CA VAL A 582 4.57 -28.19 10.33
C VAL A 582 5.53 -28.33 11.51
N GLY A 583 6.18 -27.25 11.88
CA GLY A 583 7.06 -27.18 13.06
C GLY A 583 8.54 -27.39 12.78
N LYS A 584 8.99 -27.12 11.57
CA LYS A 584 10.41 -27.19 11.17
C LYS A 584 11.32 -26.20 11.88
N GLY A 585 10.83 -25.05 12.27
CA GLY A 585 11.62 -24.04 12.98
C GLY A 585 12.05 -24.47 14.40
N ARG A 586 11.74 -25.70 14.80
CA ARG A 586 12.08 -26.25 16.12
C ARG A 586 12.49 -27.72 16.07
N ASP A 587 13.78 -27.93 15.96
CA ASP A 587 14.39 -29.26 15.84
C ASP A 587 14.39 -30.07 17.15
N VAL A 588 14.20 -29.42 18.33
CA VAL A 588 14.19 -30.06 19.64
C VAL A 588 12.86 -29.86 20.34
N ARG A 589 12.20 -30.95 20.75
CA ARG A 589 10.96 -30.95 21.53
C ARG A 589 11.13 -31.70 22.83
N LEU A 590 10.40 -31.30 23.87
CA LEU A 590 10.54 -31.90 25.21
C LEU A 590 9.60 -33.08 25.43
N SER A 591 8.44 -33.06 24.81
CA SER A 591 7.46 -34.15 24.96
C SER A 591 7.77 -35.30 24.01
N ARG A 592 7.72 -36.54 24.49
CA ARG A 592 7.79 -37.75 23.66
C ARG A 592 6.53 -37.92 22.82
N ARG A 593 5.37 -37.52 23.37
CA ARG A 593 4.09 -37.65 22.69
C ARG A 593 3.95 -36.49 21.67
N GLN A 594 4.02 -36.84 20.40
CA GLN A 594 3.93 -35.90 19.29
C GLN A 594 2.75 -36.23 18.37
N CYS A 595 2.02 -35.18 17.94
CA CYS A 595 1.10 -35.24 16.82
C CYS A 595 1.71 -34.39 15.68
N LEU A 596 1.99 -35.02 14.55
CA LEU A 596 2.60 -34.32 13.41
C LEU A 596 1.51 -33.80 12.48
N THR A 597 1.66 -32.56 12.02
CA THR A 597 0.77 -31.93 11.04
C THR A 597 1.51 -31.76 9.72
N VAL A 598 0.83 -32.03 8.62
CA VAL A 598 1.33 -31.83 7.25
C VAL A 598 0.30 -31.06 6.46
N TYR A 599 0.74 -30.00 5.80
CA TYR A 599 -0.06 -29.28 4.81
C TYR A 599 0.21 -29.86 3.41
N SER A 600 -0.86 -30.16 2.67
CA SER A 600 -0.78 -30.66 1.29
C SER A 600 -1.95 -30.10 0.47
N SER A 601 -1.64 -29.40 -0.63
CA SER A 601 -2.66 -28.85 -1.54
C SER A 601 -3.15 -29.82 -2.61
N GLY A 602 -2.48 -30.96 -2.74
CA GLY A 602 -2.78 -32.02 -3.71
C GLY A 602 -3.32 -33.29 -3.05
N GLU A 603 -2.63 -34.40 -3.30
CA GLU A 603 -2.98 -35.72 -2.78
C GLU A 603 -2.77 -35.81 -1.26
N GLN A 604 -3.40 -36.81 -0.66
CA GLN A 604 -3.14 -37.18 0.72
C GLN A 604 -1.66 -37.54 0.90
N PRO A 605 -0.93 -36.90 1.83
CA PRO A 605 0.50 -37.17 1.99
C PRO A 605 0.75 -38.53 2.60
N ARG A 606 1.82 -39.19 2.15
CA ARG A 606 2.42 -40.35 2.83
C ARG A 606 3.48 -39.81 3.78
N LEU A 607 3.43 -40.23 5.04
CA LEU A 607 4.37 -39.83 6.07
C LEU A 607 5.17 -41.02 6.57
N THR A 608 6.47 -40.86 6.72
CA THR A 608 7.34 -41.81 7.39
C THR A 608 8.08 -41.17 8.55
N VAL A 609 8.31 -41.95 9.60
CA VAL A 609 9.15 -41.55 10.76
C VAL A 609 10.21 -42.66 10.92
N ASN A 610 11.48 -42.28 10.81
CA ASN A 610 12.63 -43.22 10.83
C ASN A 610 12.52 -44.35 9.79
N GLY A 611 11.81 -44.13 8.69
CA GLY A 611 11.56 -45.11 7.64
C GLY A 611 10.21 -45.85 7.75
N ASP A 612 9.61 -45.88 8.93
CA ASP A 612 8.33 -46.55 9.17
C ASP A 612 7.15 -45.66 8.72
N SER A 613 6.21 -46.26 7.98
CA SER A 613 5.00 -45.56 7.53
C SER A 613 4.08 -45.21 8.69
N VAL A 614 3.61 -43.96 8.72
CA VAL A 614 2.71 -43.45 9.75
C VAL A 614 1.40 -43.02 9.11
N ARG A 615 0.28 -43.43 9.72
CA ARG A 615 -1.06 -43.05 9.25
C ARG A 615 -1.30 -41.57 9.47
N VAL A 616 -1.80 -40.87 8.43
CA VAL A 616 -2.28 -39.51 8.48
C VAL A 616 -3.77 -39.46 8.12
N ARG A 617 -4.51 -38.55 8.77
CA ARG A 617 -5.94 -38.29 8.53
C ARG A 617 -6.15 -36.86 8.14
N ALA A 618 -7.03 -36.61 7.19
CA ALA A 618 -7.50 -35.25 6.90
C ALA A 618 -8.31 -34.71 8.10
N VAL A 619 -7.94 -33.53 8.58
CA VAL A 619 -8.64 -32.82 9.66
C VAL A 619 -9.21 -31.47 9.23
N GLY A 620 -8.94 -31.07 8.00
CA GLY A 620 -9.41 -29.86 7.33
C GLY A 620 -8.95 -29.84 5.88
N GLN A 621 -9.35 -28.85 5.12
CA GLN A 621 -8.94 -28.69 3.73
C GLN A 621 -7.41 -28.52 3.66
N GLY A 622 -6.72 -29.49 3.04
CA GLY A 622 -5.27 -29.50 2.91
C GLY A 622 -4.49 -29.69 4.21
N ILE A 623 -5.16 -30.02 5.33
CA ILE A 623 -4.54 -30.20 6.64
C ILE A 623 -4.65 -31.68 7.03
N PHE A 624 -3.52 -32.33 7.25
CA PHE A 624 -3.43 -33.72 7.62
C PHE A 624 -2.68 -33.90 8.95
N ARG A 625 -3.16 -34.83 9.81
CA ARG A 625 -2.55 -35.08 11.12
C ARG A 625 -2.37 -36.57 11.38
N THR A 626 -1.28 -36.90 12.12
CA THR A 626 -1.09 -38.24 12.66
C THR A 626 -1.92 -38.45 13.92
N ASP A 627 -2.11 -39.69 14.31
CA ASP A 627 -2.39 -40.01 15.71
C ASP A 627 -1.17 -39.61 16.57
N THR A 628 -1.33 -39.64 17.90
CA THR A 628 -0.23 -39.35 18.80
C THR A 628 0.84 -40.46 18.71
N LEU A 629 2.05 -40.05 18.34
CA LEU A 629 3.24 -40.88 18.25
C LEU A 629 4.07 -40.77 19.53
N ASP A 630 4.66 -41.87 20.00
CA ASP A 630 5.65 -41.83 21.09
C ASP A 630 7.06 -41.87 20.46
N LEU A 631 7.73 -40.72 20.48
CA LEU A 631 9.04 -40.55 19.84
C LEU A 631 10.13 -40.37 20.90
N CYS A 632 11.34 -40.81 20.59
CA CYS A 632 12.51 -40.64 21.45
C CYS A 632 13.76 -40.34 20.63
N GLY A 633 14.73 -39.65 21.23
CA GLY A 633 16.00 -39.35 20.58
C GLY A 633 15.84 -38.53 19.29
N ARG A 634 16.66 -38.79 18.30
CA ARG A 634 16.65 -38.19 16.97
C ARG A 634 15.71 -38.94 16.04
N ASN A 635 14.85 -38.22 15.34
CA ASN A 635 13.89 -38.78 14.41
C ASN A 635 13.95 -38.07 13.07
N THR A 636 13.97 -38.80 11.98
CA THR A 636 13.84 -38.30 10.62
C THR A 636 12.40 -38.46 10.16
N ILE A 637 11.73 -37.35 9.85
CA ILE A 637 10.34 -37.30 9.38
C ILE A 637 10.35 -36.93 7.91
N ARG A 638 9.67 -37.70 7.06
CA ARG A 638 9.59 -37.43 5.62
C ARG A 638 8.14 -37.54 5.17
N ALA A 639 7.68 -36.53 4.41
CA ALA A 639 6.39 -36.54 3.75
C ALA A 639 6.58 -36.56 2.23
N THR A 640 5.68 -37.26 1.51
CA THR A 640 5.60 -37.27 0.05
C THR A 640 4.15 -37.16 -0.40
N ALA A 641 3.88 -36.39 -1.48
CA ALA A 641 2.57 -36.29 -2.12
C ALA A 641 2.78 -35.98 -3.61
N GLY A 642 2.36 -36.87 -4.51
CA GLY A 642 2.70 -36.73 -5.93
C GLY A 642 4.20 -36.58 -6.14
N ASN A 643 4.58 -35.51 -6.86
CA ASN A 643 5.98 -35.15 -7.11
C ASN A 643 6.63 -34.29 -6.01
N CYS A 644 5.90 -33.99 -4.93
CA CYS A 644 6.41 -33.18 -3.84
C CYS A 644 6.99 -34.09 -2.74
N ALA A 645 8.11 -33.66 -2.15
CA ALA A 645 8.69 -34.26 -0.97
C ALA A 645 9.12 -33.16 0.02
N ASP A 646 8.97 -33.48 1.31
CA ASP A 646 9.39 -32.61 2.39
C ASP A 646 9.96 -33.46 3.53
N SER A 647 10.92 -32.90 4.29
CA SER A 647 11.56 -33.61 5.40
C SER A 647 11.95 -32.68 6.53
N MET A 648 12.02 -33.23 7.74
CA MET A 648 12.58 -32.53 8.91
C MET A 648 13.27 -33.54 9.84
N GLU A 649 14.26 -33.05 10.56
CA GLU A 649 14.85 -33.75 11.72
C GLU A 649 14.16 -33.25 13.00
N LEU A 650 13.82 -34.17 13.89
CA LEU A 650 13.19 -33.89 15.17
C LEU A 650 13.89 -34.63 16.30
N THR A 651 14.44 -33.88 17.25
CA THR A 651 15.06 -34.47 18.44
C THR A 651 14.14 -34.34 19.65
N ILE A 652 13.88 -35.44 20.34
CA ILE A 652 13.22 -35.45 21.64
C ILE A 652 14.32 -35.40 22.70
N GLY A 653 14.42 -34.30 23.41
CA GLY A 653 15.50 -34.05 24.37
C GLY A 653 15.03 -33.75 25.79
N ASN A 654 15.86 -34.11 26.80
CA ASN A 654 15.65 -33.67 28.18
C ASN A 654 16.23 -32.29 28.40
N TYR A 655 15.47 -31.39 29.01
CA TYR A 655 15.85 -30.00 29.32
C TYR A 655 17.13 -29.88 30.18
N LEU A 656 17.47 -30.93 30.93
CA LEU A 656 18.59 -30.95 31.89
C LEU A 656 19.98 -31.03 31.25
N LYS A 657 20.12 -31.37 29.95
CA LYS A 657 21.42 -31.48 29.27
C LYS A 657 21.94 -30.19 28.60
N ARG A 658 21.22 -29.06 28.71
CA ARG A 658 21.65 -27.76 28.12
C ARG A 658 22.28 -26.78 29.14
N ARG A 659 22.58 -27.22 30.36
CA ARG A 659 23.27 -26.39 31.38
C ARG A 659 24.67 -26.91 31.74
N GLN A 660 25.28 -27.71 30.87
CA GLN A 660 26.70 -28.05 30.96
C GLN A 660 27.50 -27.51 29.80
#